data_cae0dacffe079b59952dd83730701d23
#
_entry.id   cae0dacffe079b59952dd83730701d23
#
_cell.length_a   1.000
_cell.length_b   1.000
_cell.length_c   1.000
_cell.angle_alpha   90.00
_cell.angle_beta   90.00
_cell.angle_gamma   90.00
#
_symmetry.space_group_name_H-M   'P 1'
#
loop_
_entity.id
_entity.type
_entity.pdbx_description
1 polymer ?
#
loop_
_entity_poly.entity_id
_entity_poly.type
_entity_poly.pdbx_seq_one_letter_code
_entity_poly.pdbx_strand_id
1 'polypeptide(L)'
;MKRFLISAALLAAVTATIQAHTLDGSVKDNKTGEPLIGTVIRVKELPEVTTTTGLDGTFTLHELPNKGKFTLIVSYIAYKTQEIVVDVAKKDKLDIPMTEDQKELGEVVVTGHREYRSDRSAVETVKAAGNVLNVISQQSIQLSPDVNVASVLQRVSGVTMERDASGEASYAILRGMDKRYNYTLVNGVKIPSPDDKNRYIPLNIFPSDLMDRLVVSKSLTADMEGDAAGGVVDMVMKDAPSRFQLQANAAIGASDYFWKDGRDYLTSNRSDYTHKSPYEAFGSEYKASMSDFKNGPMQVKSHSAPSPNFIGGISIGNRFWKDRLGVIVAGSIQNTFRGTERTYNSVKMASGEQAMYISKLQHRYYSIHDLNTGVHAKLDLTLPGHKLEWYNMYVHTNSKGIRYSNGIGTEYIGENSYTQDDEMRSTSTTQSIFATNLKGTHHLTKDFTIDWAGIFSQAKEEDPDRTYATLSNTVTTDNTEGDAVSGSIWSPNKTISKTYPKNAERRFQHNRDTDWAGYINLTYNTRFGNDMEAIWKTGGQYRRKERSNRYYSYIFNPADTELTLDDNSLEQFGHIEWTCRTPYSQASQLNYDSKEHIGGAYAMVTMKSQLGEVNVGFRAEHTNQIYTMLQHFRNMGQVGEQSYWDYLPSANIKWTPTQKMNVRLSYYRSINRPGFYEIVPYQIQGEEYQEKGNPNLKRA
;
A
#
# COMPACT_ATOMS: atom_id res chain seq x y z
N MET A 1 -38.01 -15.85 -7.83
CA MET A 1 -38.33 -14.65 -8.61
C MET A 1 -39.10 -13.57 -7.82
N LYS A 2 -40.19 -13.85 -7.08
CA LYS A 2 -40.92 -12.77 -6.32
C LYS A 2 -40.18 -12.14 -5.15
N ARG A 3 -39.19 -12.78 -4.54
CA ARG A 3 -38.37 -12.20 -3.46
C ARG A 3 -37.20 -11.30 -3.94
N PHE A 4 -36.80 -11.46 -5.19
CA PHE A 4 -35.75 -10.62 -5.81
C PHE A 4 -36.28 -9.23 -6.26
N LEU A 5 -37.56 -9.16 -6.63
CA LEU A 5 -38.20 -7.92 -7.05
C LEU A 5 -38.51 -6.95 -5.89
N ILE A 6 -38.69 -7.49 -4.68
CA ILE A 6 -38.94 -6.65 -3.49
C ILE A 6 -37.63 -5.98 -3.00
N SER A 7 -36.49 -6.66 -3.14
CA SER A 7 -35.17 -6.07 -2.79
C SER A 7 -34.72 -5.00 -3.80
N ALA A 8 -35.06 -5.16 -5.07
CA ALA A 8 -34.77 -4.16 -6.10
C ALA A 8 -35.67 -2.89 -5.96
N ALA A 9 -36.91 -3.05 -5.49
CA ALA A 9 -37.81 -1.93 -5.24
C ALA A 9 -37.44 -1.11 -4.00
N LEU A 10 -36.79 -1.69 -2.99
CA LEU A 10 -36.28 -0.95 -1.83
C LEU A 10 -35.00 -0.16 -2.15
N LEU A 11 -34.20 -0.61 -3.11
CA LEU A 11 -33.01 0.14 -3.56
C LEU A 11 -33.36 1.34 -4.46
N ALA A 12 -34.48 1.27 -5.16
CA ALA A 12 -34.94 2.35 -6.06
C ALA A 12 -35.67 3.50 -5.33
N ALA A 13 -36.00 3.34 -4.04
CA ALA A 13 -36.75 4.34 -3.28
C ALA A 13 -35.89 5.37 -2.53
N VAL A 14 -34.55 5.31 -2.66
CA VAL A 14 -33.62 6.24 -1.95
C VAL A 14 -33.03 7.32 -2.87
N THR A 15 -33.39 7.36 -4.13
CA THR A 15 -33.03 8.50 -5.01
C THR A 15 -34.13 9.59 -4.92
N ALA A 16 -34.28 10.19 -3.73
CA ALA A 16 -34.84 11.52 -3.66
C ALA A 16 -33.76 12.48 -4.21
N THR A 17 -33.91 12.88 -5.45
CA THR A 17 -33.14 13.99 -6.03
C THR A 17 -33.47 15.26 -5.25
N ILE A 18 -32.62 15.58 -4.26
CA ILE A 18 -32.55 16.93 -3.71
C ILE A 18 -32.02 17.77 -4.86
N GLN A 19 -32.89 18.52 -5.52
CA GLN A 19 -32.46 19.55 -6.45
C GLN A 19 -31.72 20.60 -5.63
N ALA A 20 -30.39 20.57 -5.71
CA ALA A 20 -29.54 21.57 -5.09
C ALA A 20 -29.54 22.84 -5.94
N HIS A 21 -29.78 23.99 -5.29
CA HIS A 21 -29.68 25.30 -5.92
C HIS A 21 -28.22 25.79 -5.87
N THR A 22 -27.78 26.45 -6.94
CA THR A 22 -26.47 27.11 -6.99
C THR A 22 -26.65 28.62 -6.95
N LEU A 23 -25.84 29.29 -6.14
CA LEU A 23 -25.77 30.74 -6.05
C LEU A 23 -24.41 31.22 -6.54
N ASP A 24 -24.40 31.97 -7.63
CA ASP A 24 -23.21 32.60 -8.19
C ASP A 24 -23.01 34.03 -7.68
N GLY A 25 -21.75 34.47 -7.60
CA GLY A 25 -21.48 35.85 -7.24
C GLY A 25 -20.07 36.31 -7.52
N SER A 26 -19.82 37.58 -7.20
CA SER A 26 -18.47 38.17 -7.25
C SER A 26 -18.19 38.98 -5.98
N VAL A 27 -16.93 39.01 -5.54
CA VAL A 27 -16.47 39.85 -4.44
C VAL A 27 -15.37 40.79 -4.95
N LYS A 28 -15.53 42.07 -4.65
CA LYS A 28 -14.66 43.16 -5.14
C LYS A 28 -14.33 44.12 -4.01
N ASP A 29 -13.18 44.75 -4.09
CA ASP A 29 -12.86 45.91 -3.25
C ASP A 29 -13.81 47.09 -3.59
N ASN A 30 -14.38 47.69 -2.55
CA ASN A 30 -15.37 48.75 -2.72
C ASN A 30 -14.77 50.09 -3.27
N LYS A 31 -13.45 50.29 -3.08
CA LYS A 31 -12.77 51.54 -3.53
C LYS A 31 -12.12 51.37 -4.90
N THR A 32 -11.42 50.26 -5.10
CA THR A 32 -10.61 50.04 -6.32
C THR A 32 -11.38 49.27 -7.39
N GLY A 33 -12.45 48.57 -7.02
CA GLY A 33 -13.20 47.69 -7.90
C GLY A 33 -12.43 46.40 -8.31
N GLU A 34 -11.24 46.18 -7.71
CA GLU A 34 -10.44 45.01 -7.99
C GLU A 34 -11.07 43.76 -7.40
N PRO A 35 -10.98 42.59 -8.08
CA PRO A 35 -11.52 41.35 -7.59
C PRO A 35 -10.72 40.83 -6.35
N LEU A 36 -11.42 40.49 -5.31
CA LEU A 36 -10.82 39.93 -4.08
C LEU A 36 -10.70 38.40 -4.19
N ILE A 37 -9.49 37.94 -4.48
CA ILE A 37 -9.16 36.55 -4.73
C ILE A 37 -8.99 35.79 -3.42
N GLY A 38 -9.68 34.64 -3.25
CA GLY A 38 -9.56 33.84 -2.05
C GLY A 38 -10.43 34.33 -0.88
N THR A 39 -11.39 35.24 -1.12
CA THR A 39 -12.40 35.61 -0.12
C THR A 39 -13.24 34.39 0.26
N VAL A 40 -13.38 34.13 1.54
CA VAL A 40 -14.17 33.01 2.07
C VAL A 40 -15.62 33.43 2.20
N ILE A 41 -16.52 32.67 1.57
CA ILE A 41 -17.98 32.83 1.66
C ILE A 41 -18.55 31.58 2.32
N ARG A 42 -19.19 31.73 3.48
CA ARG A 42 -19.79 30.64 4.24
C ARG A 42 -21.24 30.94 4.57
N VAL A 43 -22.09 29.93 4.49
CA VAL A 43 -23.49 30.03 4.93
C VAL A 43 -23.58 29.83 6.44
N LYS A 44 -24.15 30.81 7.17
CA LYS A 44 -24.20 30.79 8.63
C LYS A 44 -25.01 29.63 9.17
N GLU A 45 -26.14 29.36 8.54
CA GLU A 45 -27.10 28.30 8.89
C GLU A 45 -26.63 26.90 8.42
N LEU A 46 -25.76 26.87 7.43
CA LEU A 46 -25.17 25.66 6.79
C LEU A 46 -23.65 25.82 6.70
N PRO A 47 -22.91 25.70 7.81
CA PRO A 47 -21.46 26.00 7.84
C PRO A 47 -20.61 25.15 6.89
N GLU A 48 -21.12 24.02 6.45
CA GLU A 48 -20.52 23.15 5.44
C GLU A 48 -20.61 23.68 4.02
N VAL A 49 -21.59 24.52 3.74
CA VAL A 49 -21.73 25.21 2.46
C VAL A 49 -20.79 26.42 2.47
N THR A 50 -19.57 26.20 2.02
CA THR A 50 -18.50 27.20 1.99
C THR A 50 -17.82 27.18 0.65
N THR A 51 -17.47 28.36 0.13
CA THR A 51 -16.68 28.52 -1.11
C THR A 51 -15.66 29.63 -0.95
N THR A 52 -14.75 29.75 -1.93
CA THR A 52 -13.81 30.88 -2.01
C THR A 52 -13.84 31.46 -3.40
N THR A 53 -13.58 32.78 -3.49
CA THR A 53 -13.54 33.45 -4.79
C THR A 53 -12.35 32.98 -5.62
N GLY A 54 -12.58 32.86 -6.96
CA GLY A 54 -11.57 32.58 -7.98
C GLY A 54 -10.65 33.76 -8.28
N LEU A 55 -9.79 33.61 -9.30
CA LEU A 55 -8.84 34.64 -9.76
C LEU A 55 -9.51 35.93 -10.27
N ASP A 56 -10.74 35.83 -10.70
CA ASP A 56 -11.58 36.91 -11.19
C ASP A 56 -12.53 37.46 -10.11
N GLY A 57 -12.36 37.01 -8.86
CA GLY A 57 -13.21 37.35 -7.72
C GLY A 57 -14.59 36.68 -7.74
N THR A 58 -14.89 35.80 -8.68
CA THR A 58 -16.17 35.08 -8.73
C THR A 58 -16.22 33.90 -7.80
N PHE A 59 -17.42 33.52 -7.34
CA PHE A 59 -17.66 32.33 -6.55
C PHE A 59 -18.95 31.64 -6.96
N THR A 60 -19.04 30.35 -6.70
CA THR A 60 -20.25 29.55 -6.81
C THR A 60 -20.44 28.76 -5.51
N LEU A 61 -21.61 28.94 -4.88
CA LEU A 61 -22.06 28.13 -3.76
C LEU A 61 -22.97 27.02 -4.27
N HIS A 62 -22.56 25.78 -4.07
CA HIS A 62 -23.34 24.59 -4.42
C HIS A 62 -24.11 24.08 -3.21
N GLU A 63 -25.11 23.23 -3.44
CA GLU A 63 -25.86 22.49 -2.41
C GLU A 63 -26.72 23.36 -1.50
N LEU A 64 -27.21 24.49 -1.96
CA LEU A 64 -28.19 25.27 -1.23
C LEU A 64 -29.60 24.69 -1.40
N PRO A 65 -30.44 24.70 -0.36
CA PRO A 65 -31.88 24.38 -0.50
C PRO A 65 -32.59 25.36 -1.46
N ASN A 66 -33.50 24.86 -2.29
CA ASN A 66 -34.19 25.64 -3.32
C ASN A 66 -35.09 26.76 -2.81
N LYS A 67 -35.34 26.87 -1.49
CA LYS A 67 -36.17 27.92 -0.85
C LYS A 67 -35.61 28.24 0.51
N GLY A 68 -35.66 29.51 0.88
CA GLY A 68 -35.26 29.98 2.20
C GLY A 68 -34.39 31.24 2.14
N LYS A 69 -34.23 31.88 3.30
CA LYS A 69 -33.28 32.98 3.49
C LYS A 69 -32.09 32.43 4.26
N PHE A 70 -30.91 32.68 3.72
CA PHE A 70 -29.64 32.27 4.33
C PHE A 70 -28.73 33.48 4.54
N THR A 71 -27.96 33.46 5.62
CA THR A 71 -26.99 34.51 5.92
C THR A 71 -25.61 34.08 5.42
N LEU A 72 -25.07 34.78 4.44
CA LEU A 72 -23.70 34.59 3.97
C LEU A 72 -22.74 35.39 4.85
N ILE A 73 -21.75 34.72 5.41
CA ILE A 73 -20.61 35.34 6.10
C ILE A 73 -19.48 35.44 5.09
N VAL A 74 -19.11 36.65 4.71
CA VAL A 74 -18.05 36.94 3.74
C VAL A 74 -16.86 37.52 4.46
N SER A 75 -15.73 36.88 4.41
CA SER A 75 -14.50 37.29 5.11
C SER A 75 -13.28 37.26 4.20
N TYR A 76 -12.46 38.32 4.29
CA TYR A 76 -11.19 38.46 3.62
C TYR A 76 -10.17 39.16 4.51
N ILE A 77 -8.87 38.80 4.38
CA ILE A 77 -7.81 39.36 5.22
C ILE A 77 -7.73 40.88 4.99
N ALA A 78 -7.68 41.65 6.08
CA ALA A 78 -7.66 43.12 6.10
C ALA A 78 -8.98 43.79 5.63
N TYR A 79 -10.08 43.06 5.53
CA TYR A 79 -11.41 43.59 5.21
C TYR A 79 -12.43 43.32 6.31
N LYS A 80 -13.40 44.18 6.47
CA LYS A 80 -14.51 44.00 7.40
C LYS A 80 -15.35 42.80 7.00
N THR A 81 -15.48 41.79 7.88
CA THR A 81 -16.38 40.66 7.65
C THR A 81 -17.82 41.18 7.50
N GLN A 82 -18.54 40.73 6.48
CA GLN A 82 -19.92 41.10 6.18
C GLN A 82 -20.85 39.90 6.36
N GLU A 83 -22.02 40.15 6.96
CA GLU A 83 -23.14 39.20 7.00
C GLU A 83 -24.23 39.70 6.04
N ILE A 84 -24.54 38.90 5.00
CA ILE A 84 -25.49 39.26 3.94
C ILE A 84 -26.62 38.24 3.91
N VAL A 85 -27.85 38.69 4.14
CA VAL A 85 -29.02 37.82 4.02
C VAL A 85 -29.46 37.71 2.57
N VAL A 86 -29.48 36.51 2.03
CA VAL A 86 -29.86 36.20 0.65
C VAL A 86 -31.11 35.31 0.66
N ASP A 87 -32.11 35.67 -0.14
CA ASP A 87 -33.27 34.85 -0.44
C ASP A 87 -32.98 34.07 -1.74
N VAL A 88 -32.64 32.79 -1.61
CA VAL A 88 -32.23 31.94 -2.77
C VAL A 88 -33.34 31.76 -3.81
N ALA A 89 -34.61 31.96 -3.42
CA ALA A 89 -35.72 31.85 -4.37
C ALA A 89 -35.84 33.06 -5.29
N LYS A 90 -35.06 34.13 -5.03
CA LYS A 90 -35.18 35.43 -5.76
C LYS A 90 -33.89 35.92 -6.36
N LYS A 91 -32.76 35.37 -6.04
CA LYS A 91 -31.44 35.81 -6.53
C LYS A 91 -30.52 34.62 -6.87
N ASP A 92 -30.14 34.55 -8.12
CA ASP A 92 -29.18 33.56 -8.64
C ASP A 92 -27.77 34.14 -8.76
N LYS A 93 -27.61 35.47 -8.63
CA LYS A 93 -26.32 36.16 -8.72
C LYS A 93 -26.18 37.28 -7.71
N LEU A 94 -24.99 37.37 -7.06
CA LEU A 94 -24.71 38.31 -5.99
C LEU A 94 -23.36 39.03 -6.22
N ASP A 95 -23.35 40.36 -6.19
CA ASP A 95 -22.14 41.18 -6.16
C ASP A 95 -21.90 41.73 -4.77
N ILE A 96 -20.73 41.52 -4.21
CA ILE A 96 -20.39 41.85 -2.82
C ILE A 96 -19.20 42.80 -2.80
N PRO A 97 -19.43 44.11 -2.55
CA PRO A 97 -18.35 45.08 -2.32
C PRO A 97 -17.86 44.95 -0.85
N MET A 98 -16.55 44.72 -0.65
CA MET A 98 -15.92 44.68 0.67
C MET A 98 -15.13 45.94 0.95
N THR A 99 -15.14 46.38 2.22
CA THR A 99 -14.43 47.56 2.67
C THR A 99 -13.26 47.18 3.56
N GLU A 100 -12.05 47.74 3.33
CA GLU A 100 -10.87 47.52 4.14
C GLU A 100 -11.15 47.87 5.65
N ASP A 101 -10.62 47.04 6.54
CA ASP A 101 -10.62 47.28 7.97
C ASP A 101 -9.29 47.89 8.41
N GLN A 102 -9.28 49.18 8.71
CA GLN A 102 -8.09 49.91 9.18
C GLN A 102 -7.72 49.68 10.64
N LYS A 103 -8.46 48.80 11.37
CA LYS A 103 -8.11 48.45 12.74
C LYS A 103 -7.03 47.37 12.76
N GLU A 104 -5.98 47.57 13.56
CA GLU A 104 -4.94 46.60 13.82
C GLU A 104 -5.49 45.19 14.00
N LEU A 105 -4.92 44.27 13.23
CA LEU A 105 -5.26 42.87 13.22
C LEU A 105 -5.00 42.25 14.59
N GLY A 106 -5.99 42.16 15.42
CA GLY A 106 -6.07 41.12 16.43
C GLY A 106 -6.07 39.79 15.71
N GLU A 107 -5.14 38.92 16.08
CA GLU A 107 -4.93 37.60 15.50
C GLU A 107 -6.25 36.83 15.35
N VAL A 108 -6.78 36.77 14.14
CA VAL A 108 -7.91 35.87 13.81
C VAL A 108 -7.31 34.48 13.70
N VAL A 109 -7.37 33.73 14.78
CA VAL A 109 -7.15 32.29 14.75
C VAL A 109 -8.27 31.70 13.91
N VAL A 110 -8.03 31.53 12.61
CA VAL A 110 -8.93 30.79 11.73
C VAL A 110 -8.81 29.33 12.12
N THR A 111 -9.67 28.88 13.04
CA THR A 111 -9.90 27.46 13.33
C THR A 111 -10.76 26.84 12.24
N GLY A 112 -10.42 27.09 10.99
CA GLY A 112 -10.98 26.37 9.85
C GLY A 112 -10.27 25.04 9.72
N HIS A 113 -10.98 23.93 9.93
CA HIS A 113 -10.50 22.66 9.42
C HIS A 113 -10.38 22.78 7.90
N ARG A 114 -9.15 22.83 7.41
CA ARG A 114 -8.88 22.82 5.97
C ARG A 114 -9.36 21.48 5.45
N GLU A 115 -10.49 21.44 4.74
CA GLU A 115 -10.96 20.22 4.09
C GLU A 115 -10.06 19.94 2.89
N TYR A 116 -9.14 19.00 3.05
CA TYR A 116 -8.23 18.52 2.00
C TYR A 116 -8.90 17.54 1.00
N ARG A 117 -10.22 17.56 0.89
CA ARG A 117 -11.00 16.55 0.17
C ARG A 117 -11.08 16.79 -1.34
N SER A 118 -10.98 18.05 -1.78
CA SER A 118 -11.13 18.41 -3.20
C SER A 118 -9.81 18.39 -3.96
N ASP A 119 -9.87 18.22 -5.28
CA ASP A 119 -8.71 18.33 -6.17
C ASP A 119 -8.03 19.69 -6.08
N ARG A 120 -8.82 20.75 -5.89
CA ARG A 120 -8.31 22.11 -5.68
C ARG A 120 -7.44 22.20 -4.43
N SER A 121 -7.89 21.63 -3.32
CA SER A 121 -7.10 21.64 -2.08
C SER A 121 -5.82 20.81 -2.20
N ALA A 122 -5.83 19.74 -3.00
CA ALA A 122 -4.64 18.97 -3.34
C ALA A 122 -3.63 19.82 -4.13
N VAL A 123 -4.08 20.55 -5.15
CA VAL A 123 -3.25 21.49 -5.93
C VAL A 123 -2.68 22.60 -5.04
N GLU A 124 -3.50 23.19 -4.17
CA GLU A 124 -3.04 24.21 -3.21
C GLU A 124 -1.99 23.66 -2.23
N THR A 125 -2.14 22.42 -1.77
CA THR A 125 -1.15 21.76 -0.93
C THR A 125 0.17 21.58 -1.68
N VAL A 126 0.14 21.13 -2.93
CA VAL A 126 1.32 21.03 -3.80
C VAL A 126 1.95 22.41 -4.02
N LYS A 127 1.14 23.44 -4.28
CA LYS A 127 1.62 24.82 -4.46
C LYS A 127 2.27 25.39 -3.20
N ALA A 128 1.70 25.12 -2.04
CA ALA A 128 2.20 25.60 -0.75
C ALA A 128 3.48 24.88 -0.29
N ALA A 129 3.68 23.62 -0.66
CA ALA A 129 4.81 22.83 -0.21
C ALA A 129 6.15 23.41 -0.62
N GLY A 130 7.13 23.42 0.30
CA GLY A 130 8.51 23.80 0.04
C GLY A 130 9.29 22.73 -0.73
N ASN A 131 8.99 21.45 -0.48
CA ASN A 131 9.59 20.31 -1.14
C ASN A 131 8.77 19.85 -2.37
N VAL A 132 9.31 18.92 -3.14
CA VAL A 132 8.62 18.36 -4.32
C VAL A 132 7.71 17.21 -3.88
N LEU A 133 6.39 17.41 -4.03
CA LEU A 133 5.40 16.38 -3.71
C LEU A 133 4.21 16.38 -4.69
N ASN A 134 3.46 15.29 -4.70
CA ASN A 134 2.16 15.14 -5.36
C ASN A 134 1.11 14.74 -4.32
N VAL A 135 -0.11 15.18 -4.54
CA VAL A 135 -1.26 14.83 -3.68
C VAL A 135 -2.38 14.32 -4.56
N ILE A 136 -2.97 13.19 -4.18
CA ILE A 136 -4.25 12.71 -4.73
C ILE A 136 -5.31 12.99 -3.67
N SER A 137 -6.36 13.72 -4.03
CA SER A 137 -7.45 14.08 -3.14
C SER A 137 -8.40 12.92 -2.87
N GLN A 138 -9.21 13.02 -1.83
CA GLN A 138 -10.31 12.09 -1.57
C GLN A 138 -11.28 12.02 -2.75
N GLN A 139 -11.61 13.16 -3.34
CA GLN A 139 -12.49 13.24 -4.49
C GLN A 139 -11.96 12.43 -5.68
N SER A 140 -10.68 12.59 -6.04
CA SER A 140 -10.05 11.80 -7.09
C SER A 140 -10.04 10.30 -6.78
N ILE A 141 -9.81 9.90 -5.51
CA ILE A 141 -9.85 8.51 -5.08
C ILE A 141 -11.25 7.93 -5.23
N GLN A 142 -12.28 8.64 -4.77
CA GLN A 142 -13.67 8.19 -4.81
C GLN A 142 -14.26 8.12 -6.23
N LEU A 143 -13.83 9.00 -7.13
CA LEU A 143 -14.26 9.00 -8.53
C LEU A 143 -13.53 7.96 -9.38
N SER A 144 -12.45 7.39 -8.87
CA SER A 144 -11.70 6.37 -9.60
C SER A 144 -12.21 4.96 -9.31
N PRO A 145 -12.08 4.02 -10.26
CA PRO A 145 -12.41 2.61 -10.03
C PRO A 145 -11.35 1.86 -9.20
N ASP A 146 -10.41 2.57 -8.60
CA ASP A 146 -9.24 1.99 -7.94
C ASP A 146 -9.63 1.46 -6.56
N VAL A 147 -9.56 0.14 -6.39
CA VAL A 147 -10.02 -0.55 -5.19
C VAL A 147 -9.00 -0.52 -4.05
N ASN A 148 -7.71 -0.35 -4.37
CA ASN A 148 -6.61 -0.34 -3.39
C ASN A 148 -5.62 0.80 -3.65
N VAL A 149 -4.75 1.04 -2.67
CA VAL A 149 -3.74 2.13 -2.73
C VAL A 149 -2.75 1.95 -3.88
N ALA A 150 -2.36 0.72 -4.19
CA ALA A 150 -1.45 0.44 -5.31
C ALA A 150 -2.02 0.94 -6.64
N SER A 151 -3.31 0.71 -6.88
CA SER A 151 -4.01 1.17 -8.08
C SER A 151 -4.14 2.70 -8.13
N VAL A 152 -4.45 3.33 -6.99
CA VAL A 152 -4.52 4.81 -6.87
C VAL A 152 -3.17 5.46 -7.21
N LEU A 153 -2.06 4.87 -6.73
CA LEU A 153 -0.71 5.40 -6.96
C LEU A 153 -0.29 5.45 -8.43
N GLN A 154 -0.83 4.59 -9.29
CA GLN A 154 -0.55 4.62 -10.73
C GLN A 154 -0.96 5.93 -11.39
N ARG A 155 -1.83 6.71 -10.75
CA ARG A 155 -2.28 8.03 -11.25
C ARG A 155 -1.31 9.15 -10.93
N VAL A 156 -0.31 8.90 -10.07
CA VAL A 156 0.70 9.91 -9.70
C VAL A 156 1.78 9.96 -10.78
N SER A 157 2.03 11.15 -11.31
CA SER A 157 3.11 11.36 -12.28
C SER A 157 4.47 10.91 -11.72
N GLY A 158 5.22 10.12 -12.49
CA GLY A 158 6.52 9.57 -12.12
C GLY A 158 6.46 8.44 -11.09
N VAL A 159 5.30 7.81 -10.95
CA VAL A 159 5.11 6.56 -10.21
C VAL A 159 4.72 5.46 -11.18
N THR A 160 5.41 4.34 -11.10
CA THR A 160 5.04 3.07 -11.73
C THR A 160 4.88 2.01 -10.65
N MET A 161 4.23 0.91 -10.98
CA MET A 161 3.98 -0.16 -10.01
C MET A 161 4.63 -1.44 -10.48
N GLU A 162 5.33 -2.09 -9.57
CA GLU A 162 5.69 -3.49 -9.75
C GLU A 162 4.45 -4.35 -9.61
N ARG A 163 4.30 -5.30 -10.52
CA ARG A 163 3.17 -6.23 -10.54
C ARG A 163 3.64 -7.62 -10.18
N ASP A 164 2.81 -8.33 -9.42
CA ASP A 164 3.05 -9.73 -9.11
C ASP A 164 2.81 -10.64 -10.34
N ALA A 165 2.99 -11.92 -10.16
CA ALA A 165 2.81 -12.91 -11.22
C ALA A 165 1.37 -12.97 -11.77
N SER A 166 0.38 -12.49 -11.03
CA SER A 166 -1.02 -12.42 -11.44
C SER A 166 -1.38 -11.12 -12.17
N GLY A 167 -0.44 -10.18 -12.27
CA GLY A 167 -0.64 -8.85 -12.85
C GLY A 167 -1.15 -7.79 -11.86
N GLU A 168 -1.33 -8.14 -10.58
CA GLU A 168 -1.73 -7.19 -9.55
C GLU A 168 -0.59 -6.25 -9.18
N ALA A 169 -0.89 -4.95 -9.13
CA ALA A 169 0.06 -3.96 -8.68
C ALA A 169 0.26 -4.05 -7.17
N SER A 170 1.50 -4.15 -6.70
CA SER A 170 1.83 -4.34 -5.28
C SER A 170 2.75 -3.28 -4.73
N TYR A 171 3.85 -2.95 -5.41
CA TYR A 171 4.88 -2.06 -4.89
C TYR A 171 5.10 -0.85 -5.77
N ALA A 172 5.29 0.32 -5.13
CA ALA A 172 5.58 1.55 -5.84
C ALA A 172 7.04 1.65 -6.29
N ILE A 173 7.25 2.08 -7.52
CA ILE A 173 8.53 2.46 -8.11
C ILE A 173 8.47 3.95 -8.39
N LEU A 174 9.17 4.75 -7.59
CA LEU A 174 9.17 6.19 -7.70
C LEU A 174 10.35 6.66 -8.56
N ARG A 175 10.07 7.42 -9.63
CA ARG A 175 11.10 7.98 -10.52
C ARG A 175 12.04 6.93 -11.12
N GLY A 176 11.55 5.71 -11.37
CA GLY A 176 12.35 4.60 -11.88
C GLY A 176 13.25 3.92 -10.84
N MET A 177 13.24 4.36 -9.58
CA MET A 177 14.00 3.72 -8.50
C MET A 177 13.24 2.53 -7.94
N ASP A 178 13.93 1.40 -7.82
CA ASP A 178 13.39 0.15 -7.28
C ASP A 178 12.64 0.37 -5.95
N LYS A 179 11.64 -0.46 -5.70
CA LYS A 179 10.77 -0.44 -4.52
C LYS A 179 11.52 -0.36 -3.18
N ARG A 180 12.75 -0.90 -3.10
CA ARG A 180 13.61 -0.88 -1.90
C ARG A 180 14.06 0.53 -1.48
N TYR A 181 14.00 1.49 -2.39
CA TYR A 181 14.39 2.87 -2.16
C TYR A 181 13.23 3.78 -1.71
N ASN A 182 12.04 3.20 -1.54
CA ASN A 182 10.84 3.92 -1.15
C ASN A 182 10.35 3.42 0.21
N TYR A 183 9.73 4.27 1.01
CA TYR A 183 9.02 3.81 2.18
C TYR A 183 7.60 4.37 2.28
N THR A 184 6.78 3.66 3.03
CA THR A 184 5.37 3.96 3.20
C THR A 184 5.08 4.42 4.62
N LEU A 185 4.25 5.46 4.72
CA LEU A 185 3.72 6.00 5.96
C LEU A 185 2.20 5.82 6.01
N VAL A 186 1.67 5.76 7.22
CA VAL A 186 0.25 5.92 7.52
C VAL A 186 0.10 7.08 8.50
N ASN A 187 -0.56 8.15 8.07
CA ASN A 187 -0.68 9.39 8.85
C ASN A 187 0.68 9.94 9.32
N GLY A 188 1.69 9.91 8.44
CA GLY A 188 3.05 10.38 8.74
C GLY A 188 3.89 9.43 9.60
N VAL A 189 3.44 8.21 9.84
CA VAL A 189 4.12 7.22 10.69
C VAL A 189 4.51 6.01 9.86
N LYS A 190 5.78 5.58 9.97
CA LYS A 190 6.29 4.37 9.34
C LYS A 190 5.73 3.14 10.04
N ILE A 191 5.26 2.17 9.26
CA ILE A 191 4.73 0.90 9.73
C ILE A 191 5.58 -0.28 9.21
N PRO A 192 5.60 -1.44 9.88
CA PRO A 192 6.35 -2.61 9.44
C PRO A 192 5.71 -3.28 8.22
N SER A 193 6.53 -4.00 7.47
CA SER A 193 6.09 -4.85 6.35
C SER A 193 5.68 -6.23 6.85
N PRO A 194 4.55 -6.79 6.38
CA PRO A 194 4.23 -8.18 6.63
C PRO A 194 5.08 -9.14 5.78
N ASP A 195 5.59 -8.69 4.65
CA ASP A 195 6.35 -9.48 3.69
C ASP A 195 7.58 -10.15 4.33
N ASP A 196 7.74 -11.44 4.05
CA ASP A 196 8.80 -12.28 4.62
C ASP A 196 10.21 -11.87 4.17
N LYS A 197 10.34 -11.36 2.95
CA LYS A 197 11.61 -10.95 2.34
C LYS A 197 11.87 -9.46 2.45
N ASN A 198 10.83 -8.65 2.28
CA ASN A 198 10.96 -7.24 1.97
C ASN A 198 10.70 -6.33 3.18
N ARG A 199 11.44 -5.22 3.25
CA ARG A 199 11.19 -4.14 4.24
C ARG A 199 10.06 -3.21 3.81
N TYR A 200 9.77 -3.14 2.52
CA TYR A 200 8.74 -2.29 1.92
C TYR A 200 7.41 -3.02 1.92
N ILE A 201 6.35 -2.24 1.99
CA ILE A 201 5.00 -2.73 2.25
C ILE A 201 4.27 -2.93 0.93
N PRO A 202 3.61 -4.07 0.70
CA PRO A 202 2.72 -4.23 -0.43
C PRO A 202 1.49 -3.32 -0.27
N LEU A 203 1.25 -2.43 -1.24
CA LEU A 203 0.24 -1.38 -1.13
C LEU A 203 -1.17 -1.86 -1.54
N ASN A 204 -1.28 -3.02 -2.16
CA ASN A 204 -2.55 -3.66 -2.51
C ASN A 204 -3.33 -4.17 -1.30
N ILE A 205 -2.69 -4.32 -0.13
CA ILE A 205 -3.38 -4.73 1.11
C ILE A 205 -4.22 -3.61 1.73
N PHE A 206 -4.04 -2.34 1.29
CA PHE A 206 -4.77 -1.20 1.83
C PHE A 206 -5.96 -0.85 0.93
N PRO A 207 -7.20 -1.00 1.41
CA PRO A 207 -8.38 -0.54 0.70
C PRO A 207 -8.36 0.99 0.51
N SER A 208 -8.66 1.45 -0.70
CA SER A 208 -8.72 2.89 -1.03
C SER A 208 -9.82 3.63 -0.27
N ASP A 209 -10.90 2.94 0.09
CA ASP A 209 -12.04 3.49 0.83
C ASP A 209 -11.70 4.03 2.24
N LEU A 210 -10.59 3.59 2.82
CA LEU A 210 -10.15 4.04 4.14
C LEU A 210 -9.40 5.37 4.11
N MET A 211 -9.00 5.84 2.91
CA MET A 211 -8.14 7.01 2.75
C MET A 211 -8.93 8.32 2.61
N ASP A 212 -8.33 9.40 3.12
CA ASP A 212 -8.69 10.79 2.83
C ASP A 212 -7.90 11.33 1.65
N ARG A 213 -6.59 11.09 1.62
CA ARG A 213 -5.71 11.49 0.53
C ARG A 213 -4.42 10.68 0.53
N LEU A 214 -3.71 10.77 -0.57
CA LEU A 214 -2.40 10.17 -0.75
C LEU A 214 -1.37 11.26 -1.04
N VAL A 215 -0.27 11.28 -0.29
CA VAL A 215 0.82 12.25 -0.46
C VAL A 215 2.09 11.51 -0.88
N VAL A 216 2.65 11.87 -2.02
CA VAL A 216 3.90 11.30 -2.52
C VAL A 216 4.98 12.36 -2.51
N SER A 217 5.87 12.31 -1.52
CA SER A 217 7.02 13.22 -1.39
C SER A 217 8.19 12.69 -2.20
N LYS A 218 8.69 13.51 -3.11
CA LYS A 218 9.80 13.18 -4.02
C LYS A 218 11.14 13.79 -3.58
N SER A 219 11.15 14.61 -2.55
CA SER A 219 12.36 15.11 -1.89
C SER A 219 12.18 15.08 -0.38
N LEU A 220 13.28 14.83 0.33
CA LEU A 220 13.29 14.72 1.78
C LEU A 220 13.65 16.03 2.46
N THR A 221 13.14 16.19 3.67
CA THR A 221 13.54 17.19 4.66
C THR A 221 14.20 16.50 5.85
N ALA A 222 14.98 17.22 6.66
CA ALA A 222 15.76 16.63 7.74
C ALA A 222 14.89 15.98 8.85
N ASP A 223 13.62 16.33 8.97
CA ASP A 223 12.67 15.72 9.90
C ASP A 223 12.12 14.35 9.42
N MET A 224 12.40 13.96 8.17
CA MET A 224 12.06 12.64 7.63
C MET A 224 13.17 11.63 7.88
N GLU A 225 12.82 10.34 8.02
CA GLU A 225 13.81 9.26 8.11
C GLU A 225 14.62 9.14 6.81
N GLY A 226 15.92 8.78 6.93
CA GLY A 226 16.87 8.84 5.81
C GLY A 226 16.72 7.76 4.75
N ASP A 227 15.94 6.72 4.95
CA ASP A 227 15.86 5.55 4.08
C ASP A 227 14.80 5.66 2.95
N ALA A 228 14.75 6.82 2.28
CA ALA A 228 13.80 7.12 1.20
C ALA A 228 14.47 7.76 -0.02
N ALA A 229 15.46 7.10 -0.61
CA ALA A 229 16.17 7.66 -1.76
C ALA A 229 15.25 7.94 -2.96
N GLY A 230 14.26 7.09 -3.21
CA GLY A 230 13.25 7.26 -4.25
C GLY A 230 12.13 8.23 -3.87
N GLY A 231 11.69 8.18 -2.61
CA GLY A 231 10.63 9.02 -2.08
C GLY A 231 9.80 8.34 -0.99
N VAL A 232 8.77 9.06 -0.55
CA VAL A 232 7.89 8.66 0.55
C VAL A 232 6.46 8.66 0.06
N VAL A 233 5.72 7.59 0.34
CA VAL A 233 4.27 7.48 0.12
C VAL A 233 3.58 7.56 1.47
N ASP A 234 2.84 8.63 1.75
CA ASP A 234 2.05 8.78 2.97
C ASP A 234 0.55 8.60 2.67
N MET A 235 -0.01 7.56 3.24
CA MET A 235 -1.43 7.26 3.23
C MET A 235 -2.10 8.02 4.37
N VAL A 236 -2.77 9.12 4.06
CA VAL A 236 -3.54 9.87 5.05
C VAL A 236 -4.94 9.28 5.12
N MET A 237 -5.27 8.71 6.26
CA MET A 237 -6.55 8.07 6.50
C MET A 237 -7.64 9.09 6.81
N LYS A 238 -8.90 8.71 6.63
CA LYS A 238 -10.07 9.56 6.91
C LYS A 238 -10.03 10.13 8.32
N ASP A 239 -10.41 11.38 8.46
CA ASP A 239 -10.48 12.13 9.72
C ASP A 239 -11.92 12.41 10.13
N ALA A 240 -12.12 12.73 11.41
CA ALA A 240 -13.45 13.04 11.95
C ALA A 240 -14.06 14.26 11.22
N PRO A 241 -15.24 14.11 10.61
CA PRO A 241 -15.91 15.20 9.91
C PRO A 241 -16.40 16.26 10.93
N SER A 242 -16.62 17.48 10.45
CA SER A 242 -17.11 18.60 11.28
C SER A 242 -18.49 18.37 11.86
N ARG A 243 -19.30 17.51 11.24
CA ARG A 243 -20.67 17.12 11.67
C ARG A 243 -20.86 15.62 11.47
N PHE A 244 -21.94 15.09 12.01
CA PHE A 244 -22.31 13.70 11.80
C PHE A 244 -22.34 13.37 10.31
N GLN A 245 -21.54 12.38 9.90
CA GLN A 245 -21.47 11.87 8.55
C GLN A 245 -21.45 10.36 8.57
N LEU A 246 -22.34 9.77 7.78
CA LEU A 246 -22.34 8.35 7.45
C LEU A 246 -22.13 8.22 5.95
N GLN A 247 -21.07 7.53 5.55
CA GLN A 247 -20.81 7.19 4.15
C GLN A 247 -20.80 5.68 4.02
N ALA A 248 -21.46 5.15 3.02
CA ALA A 248 -21.44 3.74 2.67
C ALA A 248 -21.37 3.60 1.15
N ASN A 249 -20.58 2.66 0.69
CA ASN A 249 -20.49 2.28 -0.72
C ASN A 249 -20.52 0.77 -0.85
N ALA A 250 -21.07 0.29 -1.94
CA ALA A 250 -21.07 -1.12 -2.30
C ALA A 250 -20.95 -1.26 -3.82
N ALA A 251 -20.15 -2.22 -4.27
CA ALA A 251 -20.02 -2.55 -5.68
C ALA A 251 -20.00 -4.07 -5.87
N ILE A 252 -20.58 -4.52 -6.97
CA ILE A 252 -20.57 -5.93 -7.41
C ILE A 252 -19.97 -5.93 -8.81
N GLY A 253 -19.10 -6.89 -9.09
CA GLY A 253 -18.46 -7.04 -10.38
C GLY A 253 -18.16 -8.49 -10.70
N ALA A 254 -17.65 -8.73 -11.89
CA ALA A 254 -17.20 -10.05 -12.32
C ALA A 254 -15.92 -9.90 -13.16
N SER A 255 -15.06 -10.91 -13.12
CA SER A 255 -13.89 -10.98 -14.00
C SER A 255 -14.30 -11.45 -15.39
N ASP A 256 -13.99 -10.68 -16.43
CA ASP A 256 -14.22 -11.08 -17.83
C ASP A 256 -13.56 -12.41 -18.15
N TYR A 257 -12.39 -12.67 -17.60
CA TYR A 257 -11.65 -13.91 -17.77
C TYR A 257 -12.47 -15.16 -17.48
N PHE A 258 -13.25 -15.16 -16.39
CA PHE A 258 -14.08 -16.32 -16.03
C PHE A 258 -15.48 -16.25 -16.65
N TRP A 259 -16.11 -15.08 -16.59
CA TRP A 259 -17.53 -14.94 -16.91
C TRP A 259 -17.81 -14.73 -18.40
N LYS A 260 -16.92 -14.05 -19.12
CA LYS A 260 -17.07 -13.76 -20.53
C LYS A 260 -16.27 -14.72 -21.39
N ASP A 261 -15.02 -14.95 -21.04
CA ASP A 261 -14.11 -15.80 -21.82
C ASP A 261 -14.30 -17.28 -21.48
N GLY A 262 -15.11 -17.61 -20.46
CA GLY A 262 -15.49 -18.98 -20.10
C GLY A 262 -14.33 -19.82 -19.58
N ARG A 263 -13.31 -19.18 -18.98
CA ARG A 263 -12.17 -19.89 -18.41
C ARG A 263 -12.50 -20.49 -17.06
N ASP A 264 -11.94 -21.66 -16.80
CA ASP A 264 -12.15 -22.37 -15.55
C ASP A 264 -11.51 -21.66 -14.36
N TYR A 265 -12.25 -21.61 -13.26
CA TYR A 265 -11.75 -21.15 -11.97
C TYR A 265 -11.25 -22.36 -11.15
N LEU A 266 -9.96 -22.33 -10.84
CA LEU A 266 -9.28 -23.40 -10.13
C LEU A 266 -9.29 -23.14 -8.62
N THR A 267 -9.64 -24.18 -7.83
CA THR A 267 -9.64 -24.14 -6.37
C THR A 267 -9.01 -25.39 -5.79
N SER A 268 -8.65 -25.34 -4.51
CA SER A 268 -8.23 -26.49 -3.71
C SER A 268 -9.05 -26.59 -2.43
N ASN A 269 -9.07 -27.77 -1.80
CA ASN A 269 -9.80 -27.98 -0.57
C ASN A 269 -9.12 -27.31 0.64
N ARG A 270 -9.46 -26.04 0.92
CA ARG A 270 -8.83 -25.21 1.95
C ARG A 270 -9.09 -25.65 3.39
N SER A 271 -10.19 -26.34 3.64
CA SER A 271 -10.50 -26.89 4.97
C SER A 271 -9.57 -28.05 5.36
N ASP A 272 -8.88 -28.60 4.37
CA ASP A 272 -7.99 -29.76 4.51
C ASP A 272 -6.51 -29.38 4.26
N TYR A 273 -6.09 -28.20 4.75
CA TYR A 273 -4.70 -27.76 4.77
C TYR A 273 -4.05 -28.05 6.12
N THR A 274 -2.75 -28.36 6.10
CA THR A 274 -1.93 -28.48 7.30
C THR A 274 -1.51 -27.11 7.75
N HIS A 275 -1.97 -26.62 8.90
CA HIS A 275 -1.66 -25.27 9.37
C HIS A 275 -0.29 -25.15 10.02
N LYS A 276 0.15 -26.17 10.74
CA LYS A 276 1.45 -26.22 11.38
C LYS A 276 2.29 -27.33 10.75
N SER A 277 3.53 -27.04 10.45
CA SER A 277 4.47 -28.06 10.01
C SER A 277 4.67 -29.12 11.09
N PRO A 278 5.05 -30.35 10.75
CA PRO A 278 5.41 -31.38 11.74
C PRO A 278 6.50 -30.91 12.72
N TYR A 279 7.47 -30.12 12.25
CA TYR A 279 8.49 -29.53 13.12
C TYR A 279 7.89 -28.60 14.18
N GLU A 280 6.94 -27.77 13.81
CA GLU A 280 6.27 -26.84 14.75
C GLU A 280 5.35 -27.58 15.73
N ALA A 281 4.76 -28.69 15.29
CA ALA A 281 3.85 -29.47 16.10
C ALA A 281 4.56 -30.39 17.11
N PHE A 282 5.70 -30.98 16.71
CA PHE A 282 6.33 -32.09 17.44
C PHE A 282 7.83 -31.86 17.72
N GLY A 283 8.44 -30.80 17.21
CA GLY A 283 9.85 -30.45 17.43
C GLY A 283 10.83 -30.99 16.38
N SER A 284 12.11 -30.64 16.56
CA SER A 284 13.19 -30.88 15.57
C SER A 284 13.51 -32.34 15.31
N GLU A 285 13.32 -33.18 16.30
CA GLU A 285 13.66 -34.62 16.24
C GLU A 285 12.56 -35.50 15.68
N TYR A 286 11.40 -34.91 15.42
CA TYR A 286 10.27 -35.64 14.88
C TYR A 286 10.48 -36.04 13.43
N LYS A 287 10.24 -37.29 13.09
CA LYS A 287 10.26 -37.81 11.72
C LYS A 287 8.89 -37.70 11.09
N ALA A 288 8.72 -36.75 10.22
CA ALA A 288 7.48 -36.56 9.49
C ALA A 288 7.21 -37.74 8.52
N SER A 289 5.94 -38.09 8.45
CA SER A 289 5.39 -39.08 7.51
C SER A 289 4.26 -38.44 6.70
N MET A 290 3.77 -39.11 5.67
CA MET A 290 2.68 -38.58 4.85
C MET A 290 1.40 -38.33 5.67
N SER A 291 1.15 -39.10 6.72
CA SER A 291 -0.01 -38.96 7.61
C SER A 291 -0.05 -37.63 8.40
N ASP A 292 1.07 -36.91 8.49
CA ASP A 292 1.15 -35.62 9.15
C ASP A 292 0.68 -34.47 8.26
N PHE A 293 0.48 -34.76 6.96
CA PHE A 293 0.11 -33.76 5.97
C PHE A 293 -1.27 -34.06 5.40
N LYS A 294 -2.12 -33.07 5.45
CA LYS A 294 -3.44 -33.17 4.82
C LYS A 294 -3.32 -33.06 3.30
N ASN A 295 -4.23 -33.68 2.56
CA ASN A 295 -4.15 -33.75 1.10
C ASN A 295 -4.84 -32.60 0.34
N GLY A 296 -5.52 -31.71 1.05
CA GLY A 296 -6.28 -30.61 0.46
C GLY A 296 -5.54 -29.73 -0.54
N PRO A 297 -4.24 -29.37 -0.31
CA PRO A 297 -3.48 -28.58 -1.28
C PRO A 297 -3.26 -29.26 -2.63
N MET A 298 -3.25 -30.60 -2.67
CA MET A 298 -3.09 -31.41 -3.89
C MET A 298 -4.42 -31.65 -4.61
N GLN A 299 -5.55 -31.50 -3.93
CA GLN A 299 -6.89 -31.69 -4.46
C GLN A 299 -7.39 -30.41 -5.16
N VAL A 300 -6.97 -30.24 -6.41
CA VAL A 300 -7.41 -29.11 -7.24
C VAL A 300 -8.68 -29.49 -7.98
N LYS A 301 -9.65 -28.56 -7.97
CA LYS A 301 -10.93 -28.69 -8.67
C LYS A 301 -11.12 -27.52 -9.62
N SER A 302 -11.76 -27.80 -10.74
CA SER A 302 -12.17 -26.81 -11.73
C SER A 302 -13.66 -26.48 -11.57
N HIS A 303 -13.99 -25.20 -11.70
CA HIS A 303 -15.34 -24.67 -11.69
C HIS A 303 -15.50 -23.70 -12.86
N SER A 304 -16.65 -23.65 -13.48
CA SER A 304 -16.92 -22.81 -14.65
C SER A 304 -16.81 -21.31 -14.37
N ALA A 305 -17.15 -20.87 -13.16
CA ALA A 305 -17.00 -19.47 -12.75
C ALA A 305 -16.97 -19.35 -11.21
N PRO A 306 -16.21 -18.37 -10.66
CA PRO A 306 -16.26 -18.05 -9.23
C PRO A 306 -17.52 -17.24 -8.88
N SER A 307 -17.72 -16.99 -7.59
CA SER A 307 -18.72 -16.02 -7.14
C SER A 307 -18.40 -14.61 -7.68
N PRO A 308 -19.41 -13.74 -7.86
CA PRO A 308 -19.15 -12.35 -8.21
C PRO A 308 -18.23 -11.64 -7.18
N ASN A 309 -17.46 -10.69 -7.66
CA ASN A 309 -16.65 -9.80 -6.80
C ASN A 309 -17.58 -8.90 -6.00
N PHE A 310 -17.22 -8.64 -4.76
CA PHE A 310 -17.93 -7.73 -3.87
C PHE A 310 -16.95 -6.78 -3.21
N ILE A 311 -17.28 -5.49 -3.24
CA ILE A 311 -16.53 -4.43 -2.55
C ILE A 311 -17.51 -3.63 -1.74
N GLY A 312 -17.22 -3.40 -0.46
CA GLY A 312 -18.04 -2.61 0.44
C GLY A 312 -17.19 -1.77 1.38
N GLY A 313 -17.63 -0.54 1.61
CA GLY A 313 -17.02 0.38 2.56
C GLY A 313 -18.05 1.12 3.38
N ILE A 314 -17.73 1.40 4.63
CA ILE A 314 -18.55 2.21 5.54
C ILE A 314 -17.64 3.11 6.37
N SER A 315 -18.06 4.36 6.56
CA SER A 315 -17.43 5.24 7.54
C SER A 315 -18.50 6.06 8.28
N ILE A 316 -18.30 6.18 9.57
CA ILE A 316 -19.15 6.97 10.46
C ILE A 316 -18.29 7.87 11.33
N GLY A 317 -18.62 9.14 11.40
CA GLY A 317 -17.88 10.11 12.20
C GLY A 317 -18.72 11.28 12.64
N ASN A 318 -18.23 11.96 13.67
CA ASN A 318 -18.85 13.17 14.21
C ASN A 318 -17.86 13.93 15.08
N ARG A 319 -18.20 15.19 15.40
CA ARG A 319 -17.56 15.98 16.44
C ARG A 319 -18.51 16.31 17.56
N PHE A 320 -18.00 16.27 18.79
CA PHE A 320 -18.71 16.48 20.03
C PHE A 320 -18.07 17.61 20.85
N TRP A 321 -18.74 18.07 21.89
CA TRP A 321 -18.24 19.10 22.82
C TRP A 321 -17.77 20.39 22.13
N LYS A 322 -18.62 20.96 21.28
CA LYS A 322 -18.30 22.16 20.47
C LYS A 322 -17.06 21.94 19.63
N ASP A 323 -17.07 20.86 18.85
CA ASP A 323 -16.00 20.43 17.90
C ASP A 323 -14.66 20.05 18.55
N ARG A 324 -14.59 19.89 19.86
CA ARG A 324 -13.35 19.54 20.56
C ARG A 324 -12.99 18.06 20.44
N LEU A 325 -13.97 17.17 20.45
CA LEU A 325 -13.76 15.73 20.36
C LEU A 325 -14.24 15.22 19.01
N GLY A 326 -13.31 14.85 18.17
CA GLY A 326 -13.56 14.17 16.89
C GLY A 326 -13.49 12.65 17.06
N VAL A 327 -14.45 11.94 16.45
CA VAL A 327 -14.51 10.48 16.43
C VAL A 327 -14.83 10.04 15.03
N ILE A 328 -14.04 9.10 14.49
CA ILE A 328 -14.34 8.42 13.23
C ILE A 328 -14.01 6.94 13.34
N VAL A 329 -14.85 6.12 12.74
CA VAL A 329 -14.60 4.70 12.48
C VAL A 329 -14.90 4.44 11.01
N ALA A 330 -14.00 3.77 10.32
CA ALA A 330 -14.20 3.35 8.94
C ALA A 330 -13.78 1.90 8.76
N GLY A 331 -14.50 1.18 7.91
CA GLY A 331 -14.24 -0.21 7.55
C GLY A 331 -14.44 -0.46 6.07
N SER A 332 -13.69 -1.42 5.52
CA SER A 332 -13.80 -1.86 4.13
C SER A 332 -13.65 -3.37 4.04
N ILE A 333 -14.36 -3.97 3.10
CA ILE A 333 -14.27 -5.37 2.72
C ILE A 333 -14.23 -5.50 1.20
N GLN A 334 -13.30 -6.30 0.70
CA GLN A 334 -13.15 -6.58 -0.72
C GLN A 334 -12.97 -8.08 -0.91
N ASN A 335 -13.90 -8.71 -1.61
CA ASN A 335 -13.85 -10.11 -1.97
C ASN A 335 -13.76 -10.20 -3.49
N THR A 336 -12.58 -10.55 -4.01
CA THR A 336 -12.29 -10.47 -5.44
C THR A 336 -11.72 -11.77 -5.97
N PHE A 337 -12.16 -12.12 -7.17
CA PHE A 337 -11.69 -13.29 -7.92
C PHE A 337 -11.03 -12.80 -9.19
N ARG A 338 -9.82 -13.28 -9.45
CA ARG A 338 -9.02 -12.88 -10.61
C ARG A 338 -8.42 -14.11 -11.29
N GLY A 339 -8.34 -14.07 -12.59
CA GLY A 339 -7.66 -15.06 -13.41
C GLY A 339 -6.76 -14.40 -14.44
N THR A 340 -5.69 -15.06 -14.81
CA THR A 340 -4.80 -14.63 -15.88
C THR A 340 -4.08 -15.81 -16.50
N GLU A 341 -3.75 -15.67 -17.77
CA GLU A 341 -2.87 -16.55 -18.51
C GLU A 341 -1.61 -15.83 -18.90
N ARG A 342 -0.48 -16.52 -18.91
CA ARG A 342 0.76 -15.95 -19.35
C ARG A 342 1.73 -17.02 -19.86
N THR A 343 2.52 -16.66 -20.87
CA THR A 343 3.66 -17.45 -21.28
C THR A 343 4.85 -17.09 -20.38
N TYR A 344 5.55 -18.13 -19.94
CA TYR A 344 6.76 -18.00 -19.15
C TYR A 344 7.89 -18.74 -19.89
N ASN A 345 9.04 -18.08 -20.01
CA ASN A 345 10.25 -18.69 -20.52
C ASN A 345 11.44 -18.46 -19.58
N SER A 346 12.29 -19.46 -19.49
CA SER A 346 13.59 -19.35 -18.83
C SER A 346 14.67 -19.51 -19.88
N VAL A 347 15.64 -18.61 -19.86
CA VAL A 347 16.73 -18.58 -20.84
C VAL A 347 18.02 -18.90 -20.11
N LYS A 348 18.83 -19.82 -20.70
CA LYS A 348 20.15 -20.17 -20.18
C LYS A 348 21.21 -20.01 -21.26
N MET A 349 22.44 -19.85 -20.81
CA MET A 349 23.61 -19.84 -21.70
C MET A 349 24.08 -21.27 -21.93
N ALA A 350 24.29 -21.65 -23.15
CA ALA A 350 24.85 -22.95 -23.47
C ALA A 350 26.29 -23.05 -22.95
N SER A 351 26.64 -24.20 -22.35
CA SER A 351 27.98 -24.42 -21.80
C SER A 351 29.04 -24.42 -22.92
N GLY A 352 29.96 -23.45 -22.82
CA GLY A 352 31.05 -23.30 -23.81
C GLY A 352 30.70 -22.49 -25.06
N GLU A 353 29.49 -21.96 -25.18
CA GLU A 353 29.04 -21.13 -26.29
C GLU A 353 28.54 -19.74 -25.80
N GLN A 354 28.62 -18.75 -26.71
CA GLN A 354 28.03 -17.42 -26.42
C GLN A 354 26.55 -17.33 -26.82
N ALA A 355 25.89 -18.47 -27.01
CA ALA A 355 24.52 -18.57 -27.47
C ALA A 355 23.57 -18.81 -26.26
N MET A 356 22.46 -18.09 -26.25
CA MET A 356 21.37 -18.31 -25.31
C MET A 356 20.32 -19.24 -25.93
N TYR A 357 19.76 -20.13 -25.12
CA TYR A 357 18.65 -20.98 -25.51
C TYR A 357 17.51 -20.91 -24.47
N ILE A 358 16.31 -21.21 -24.91
CA ILE A 358 15.14 -21.30 -24.00
C ILE A 358 15.24 -22.69 -23.33
N SER A 359 15.53 -22.68 -22.02
CA SER A 359 15.63 -23.92 -21.24
C SER A 359 14.27 -24.41 -20.72
N LYS A 360 13.27 -23.51 -20.64
CA LYS A 360 11.92 -23.83 -20.22
C LYS A 360 10.92 -22.89 -20.88
N LEU A 361 9.85 -23.44 -21.42
CA LEU A 361 8.74 -22.69 -22.00
C LEU A 361 7.44 -23.24 -21.45
N GLN A 362 6.64 -22.40 -20.79
CA GLN A 362 5.41 -22.81 -20.12
C GLN A 362 4.26 -21.86 -20.44
N HIS A 363 3.06 -22.42 -20.53
CA HIS A 363 1.81 -21.69 -20.41
C HIS A 363 1.31 -21.82 -18.97
N ARG A 364 1.10 -20.69 -18.29
CA ARG A 364 0.73 -20.62 -16.89
C ARG A 364 -0.66 -20.01 -16.74
N TYR A 365 -1.53 -20.72 -16.00
CA TYR A 365 -2.88 -20.31 -15.64
C TYR A 365 -2.93 -19.99 -14.16
N TYR A 366 -3.51 -18.86 -13.82
CA TYR A 366 -3.65 -18.41 -12.43
C TYR A 366 -5.12 -18.23 -12.09
N SER A 367 -5.52 -18.76 -10.95
CA SER A 367 -6.80 -18.47 -10.32
C SER A 367 -6.55 -17.98 -8.91
N ILE A 368 -7.01 -16.77 -8.59
CA ILE A 368 -6.73 -16.10 -7.34
C ILE A 368 -8.02 -15.59 -6.71
N HIS A 369 -8.15 -15.82 -5.42
CA HIS A 369 -9.21 -15.30 -4.58
C HIS A 369 -8.60 -14.49 -3.44
N ASP A 370 -8.89 -13.20 -3.40
CA ASP A 370 -8.44 -12.29 -2.37
C ASP A 370 -9.61 -11.80 -1.53
N LEU A 371 -9.48 -11.92 -0.22
CA LEU A 371 -10.36 -11.31 0.76
C LEU A 371 -9.56 -10.28 1.55
N ASN A 372 -9.76 -9.00 1.24
CA ASN A 372 -9.14 -7.88 1.93
C ASN A 372 -10.14 -7.23 2.86
N THR A 373 -9.74 -7.02 4.10
CA THR A 373 -10.53 -6.30 5.10
C THR A 373 -9.67 -5.25 5.76
N GLY A 374 -10.25 -4.10 6.03
CA GLY A 374 -9.56 -3.03 6.72
C GLY A 374 -10.50 -2.28 7.65
N VAL A 375 -9.99 -1.87 8.79
CA VAL A 375 -10.70 -0.99 9.72
C VAL A 375 -9.73 0.00 10.32
N HIS A 376 -10.17 1.25 10.47
CA HIS A 376 -9.47 2.20 11.30
C HIS A 376 -10.43 2.98 12.18
N ALA A 377 -9.90 3.46 13.31
CA ALA A 377 -10.60 4.33 14.23
C ALA A 377 -9.65 5.44 14.69
N LYS A 378 -10.16 6.66 14.73
CA LYS A 378 -9.42 7.82 15.24
C LYS A 378 -10.27 8.60 16.22
N LEU A 379 -9.63 8.97 17.32
CA LEU A 379 -10.13 9.95 18.29
C LEU A 379 -9.18 11.14 18.27
N ASP A 380 -9.71 12.34 18.15
CA ASP A 380 -8.93 13.56 18.31
C ASP A 380 -9.58 14.48 19.33
N LEU A 381 -8.79 15.00 20.26
CA LEU A 381 -9.21 15.94 21.29
C LEU A 381 -8.44 17.24 21.09
N THR A 382 -9.15 18.31 20.78
CA THR A 382 -8.61 19.66 20.59
C THR A 382 -9.01 20.55 21.76
N LEU A 383 -8.03 20.99 22.52
CA LEU A 383 -8.17 21.96 23.63
C LEU A 383 -7.41 23.23 23.27
N PRO A 384 -7.65 24.37 23.94
CA PRO A 384 -6.88 25.58 23.70
C PRO A 384 -5.36 25.32 23.87
N GLY A 385 -4.61 25.46 22.80
CA GLY A 385 -3.16 25.21 22.77
C GLY A 385 -2.72 23.74 22.78
N HIS A 386 -3.65 22.77 22.83
CA HIS A 386 -3.29 21.36 22.91
C HIS A 386 -4.17 20.50 21.98
N LYS A 387 -3.54 19.55 21.28
CA LYS A 387 -4.24 18.53 20.48
C LYS A 387 -3.69 17.16 20.81
N LEU A 388 -4.57 16.21 21.08
CA LEU A 388 -4.24 14.80 21.27
C LEU A 388 -4.96 13.99 20.22
N GLU A 389 -4.27 13.05 19.60
CA GLU A 389 -4.83 12.18 18.56
C GLU A 389 -4.45 10.73 18.87
N TRP A 390 -5.44 9.88 18.95
CA TRP A 390 -5.24 8.44 19.06
C TRP A 390 -5.81 7.74 17.83
N TYR A 391 -4.94 7.10 17.08
CA TYR A 391 -5.26 6.41 15.84
C TYR A 391 -4.97 4.92 15.95
N ASN A 392 -5.89 4.09 15.45
CA ASN A 392 -5.77 2.65 15.39
C ASN A 392 -6.15 2.16 14.01
N MET A 393 -5.42 1.18 13.49
CA MET A 393 -5.67 0.56 12.20
C MET A 393 -5.41 -0.95 12.28
N TYR A 394 -6.27 -1.70 11.62
CA TYR A 394 -6.06 -3.11 11.32
C TYR A 394 -6.42 -3.38 9.87
N VAL A 395 -5.49 -3.96 9.10
CA VAL A 395 -5.73 -4.48 7.75
C VAL A 395 -5.38 -5.95 7.71
N HIS A 396 -6.17 -6.72 6.97
CA HIS A 396 -6.02 -8.15 6.86
C HIS A 396 -6.36 -8.59 5.45
N THR A 397 -5.46 -9.37 4.86
CA THR A 397 -5.62 -9.98 3.53
C THR A 397 -5.47 -11.47 3.63
N ASN A 398 -6.39 -12.21 3.03
CA ASN A 398 -6.26 -13.64 2.80
C ASN A 398 -6.29 -13.88 1.29
N SER A 399 -5.14 -14.24 0.73
CA SER A 399 -4.94 -14.52 -0.69
C SER A 399 -4.79 -16.01 -0.92
N LYS A 400 -5.65 -16.58 -1.74
CA LYS A 400 -5.67 -17.99 -2.11
C LYS A 400 -5.43 -18.12 -3.59
N GLY A 401 -4.42 -18.89 -3.98
CA GLY A 401 -4.02 -19.01 -5.37
C GLY A 401 -3.81 -20.45 -5.81
N ILE A 402 -4.22 -20.76 -7.03
CA ILE A 402 -3.80 -21.95 -7.78
C ILE A 402 -3.07 -21.46 -9.02
N ARG A 403 -1.87 -21.96 -9.25
CA ARG A 403 -1.15 -21.86 -10.51
C ARG A 403 -1.06 -23.26 -11.12
N TYR A 404 -1.61 -23.41 -12.31
CA TYR A 404 -1.34 -24.55 -13.17
C TYR A 404 -0.42 -24.11 -14.31
N SER A 405 0.54 -24.95 -14.67
CA SER A 405 1.45 -24.66 -15.77
C SER A 405 1.66 -25.93 -16.55
N ASN A 406 1.60 -25.85 -17.87
CA ASN A 406 2.09 -26.90 -18.74
C ASN A 406 3.13 -26.34 -19.71
N GLY A 407 4.07 -27.16 -20.12
CA GLY A 407 5.13 -26.70 -21.01
C GLY A 407 6.25 -27.71 -21.21
N ILE A 408 7.30 -27.24 -21.79
CA ILE A 408 8.49 -28.03 -22.09
C ILE A 408 9.72 -27.52 -21.36
N GLY A 409 10.62 -28.45 -21.02
CA GLY A 409 11.96 -28.20 -20.54
C GLY A 409 12.96 -28.90 -21.43
N THR A 410 14.07 -28.19 -21.79
CA THR A 410 15.12 -28.72 -22.67
C THR A 410 16.42 -28.99 -21.92
N GLU A 411 16.37 -28.93 -20.60
CA GLU A 411 17.58 -29.03 -19.77
C GLU A 411 17.87 -30.47 -19.36
N TYR A 412 19.12 -30.87 -19.45
CA TYR A 412 19.69 -32.18 -19.00
C TYR A 412 19.10 -33.44 -19.66
N ILE A 413 18.61 -33.32 -20.86
CA ILE A 413 18.10 -34.46 -21.61
C ILE A 413 18.99 -34.63 -22.85
N GLY A 414 19.23 -35.87 -23.28
CA GLY A 414 20.07 -36.17 -24.41
C GLY A 414 19.65 -35.43 -25.69
N GLU A 415 20.51 -35.46 -26.70
CA GLU A 415 20.19 -34.90 -28.03
C GLU A 415 18.80 -35.38 -28.48
N ASN A 416 17.98 -34.45 -29.00
CA ASN A 416 16.64 -34.72 -29.50
C ASN A 416 15.59 -35.13 -28.42
N SER A 417 15.81 -34.75 -27.16
CA SER A 417 14.84 -35.02 -26.10
C SER A 417 14.46 -33.74 -25.40
N TYR A 418 13.21 -33.70 -24.89
CA TYR A 418 12.71 -32.64 -24.04
C TYR A 418 11.81 -33.22 -22.95
N THR A 419 11.63 -32.51 -21.83
CA THR A 419 10.59 -32.85 -20.86
C THR A 419 9.30 -32.10 -21.19
N GLN A 420 8.17 -32.78 -21.06
CA GLN A 420 6.88 -32.17 -20.94
C GLN A 420 6.52 -32.15 -19.46
N ASP A 421 6.34 -30.95 -18.93
CA ASP A 421 6.12 -30.71 -17.50
C ASP A 421 4.70 -30.17 -17.26
N ASP A 422 3.97 -30.81 -16.37
CA ASP A 422 2.75 -30.29 -15.75
C ASP A 422 3.06 -29.92 -14.32
N GLU A 423 2.84 -28.66 -13.97
CA GLU A 423 3.14 -28.13 -12.64
C GLU A 423 1.90 -27.56 -11.99
N MET A 424 1.74 -27.83 -10.71
CA MET A 424 0.70 -27.26 -9.87
C MET A 424 1.32 -26.56 -8.67
N ARG A 425 0.83 -25.36 -8.37
CA ARG A 425 1.13 -24.65 -7.13
C ARG A 425 -0.16 -24.24 -6.44
N SER A 426 -0.26 -24.56 -5.17
CA SER A 426 -1.37 -24.15 -4.30
C SER A 426 -0.85 -23.30 -3.16
N THR A 427 -1.43 -22.12 -2.95
CA THR A 427 -1.00 -21.15 -1.93
C THR A 427 -2.18 -20.65 -1.12
N SER A 428 -1.94 -20.30 0.15
CA SER A 428 -2.91 -19.68 1.04
C SER A 428 -2.20 -18.70 1.97
N THR A 429 -1.89 -17.51 1.46
CA THR A 429 -1.12 -16.51 2.20
C THR A 429 -2.05 -15.57 2.95
N THR A 430 -1.80 -15.39 4.23
CA THR A 430 -2.51 -14.44 5.09
C THR A 430 -1.54 -13.35 5.55
N GLN A 431 -1.89 -12.09 5.31
CA GLN A 431 -1.12 -10.93 5.77
C GLN A 431 -1.98 -10.05 6.66
N SER A 432 -1.40 -9.50 7.71
CA SER A 432 -2.08 -8.54 8.58
C SER A 432 -1.13 -7.47 9.10
N ILE A 433 -1.64 -6.24 9.26
CA ILE A 433 -0.94 -5.14 9.91
C ILE A 433 -1.87 -4.52 10.94
N PHE A 434 -1.41 -4.46 12.17
CA PHE A 434 -2.00 -3.67 13.24
C PHE A 434 -1.08 -2.50 13.55
N ALA A 435 -1.63 -1.30 13.67
CA ALA A 435 -0.89 -0.11 14.09
C ALA A 435 -1.74 0.75 15.01
N THR A 436 -1.14 1.19 16.11
CA THR A 436 -1.70 2.19 17.01
C THR A 436 -0.69 3.29 17.25
N ASN A 437 -1.16 4.53 17.25
CA ASN A 437 -0.30 5.66 17.58
C ASN A 437 -1.07 6.69 18.42
N LEU A 438 -0.35 7.26 19.37
CA LEU A 438 -0.80 8.39 20.18
C LEU A 438 0.11 9.56 19.87
N LYS A 439 -0.49 10.68 19.43
CA LYS A 439 0.22 11.93 19.11
C LYS A 439 -0.27 13.07 19.98
N GLY A 440 0.64 13.93 20.36
CA GLY A 440 0.33 15.17 21.04
C GLY A 440 0.98 16.36 20.37
N THR A 441 0.22 17.44 20.19
CA THR A 441 0.73 18.74 19.73
C THR A 441 0.37 19.78 20.77
N HIS A 442 1.36 20.53 21.25
CA HIS A 442 1.21 21.49 22.33
C HIS A 442 1.82 22.83 21.93
N HIS A 443 0.97 23.84 21.73
CA HIS A 443 1.37 25.22 21.53
C HIS A 443 1.56 25.86 22.91
N LEU A 444 2.77 25.84 23.44
CA LEU A 444 3.11 26.39 24.76
C LEU A 444 3.11 27.92 24.76
N THR A 445 3.51 28.50 23.64
CA THR A 445 3.40 29.93 23.34
C THR A 445 2.94 30.10 21.90
N LYS A 446 2.74 31.35 21.45
CA LYS A 446 2.41 31.66 20.06
C LYS A 446 3.49 31.17 19.08
N ASP A 447 4.73 31.15 19.54
CA ASP A 447 5.90 30.86 18.69
C ASP A 447 6.53 29.51 18.99
N PHE A 448 6.15 28.83 20.10
CA PHE A 448 6.78 27.57 20.50
C PHE A 448 5.77 26.43 20.58
N THR A 449 6.08 25.38 19.81
CA THR A 449 5.27 24.16 19.70
C THR A 449 6.11 22.93 20.00
N ILE A 450 5.52 21.99 20.75
CA ILE A 450 6.06 20.65 20.99
C ILE A 450 5.13 19.64 20.33
N ASP A 451 5.68 18.75 19.49
CA ASP A 451 4.99 17.59 18.94
C ASP A 451 5.67 16.32 19.42
N TRP A 452 4.88 15.33 19.80
CA TRP A 452 5.39 14.01 20.14
C TRP A 452 4.47 12.91 19.61
N ALA A 453 5.04 11.73 19.40
CA ALA A 453 4.27 10.53 19.04
C ALA A 453 4.88 9.29 19.68
N GLY A 454 4.00 8.41 20.18
CA GLY A 454 4.31 7.06 20.60
C GLY A 454 3.58 6.06 19.71
N ILE A 455 4.28 5.05 19.19
CA ILE A 455 3.78 4.15 18.16
C ILE A 455 4.09 2.72 18.55
N PHE A 456 3.09 1.88 18.38
CA PHE A 456 3.24 0.43 18.37
C PHE A 456 2.61 -0.12 17.10
N SER A 457 3.32 -0.99 16.39
CA SER A 457 2.78 -1.66 15.22
C SER A 457 3.32 -3.08 15.09
N GLN A 458 2.51 -3.95 14.51
CA GLN A 458 2.86 -5.34 14.24
C GLN A 458 2.34 -5.75 12.88
N ALA A 459 3.21 -6.39 12.10
CA ALA A 459 2.86 -7.00 10.83
C ALA A 459 3.15 -8.50 10.89
N LYS A 460 2.29 -9.30 10.25
CA LYS A 460 2.43 -10.76 10.17
C LYS A 460 2.14 -11.24 8.76
N GLU A 461 2.87 -12.27 8.35
CA GLU A 461 2.54 -13.10 7.21
C GLU A 461 2.56 -14.56 7.62
N GLU A 462 1.55 -15.29 7.19
CA GLU A 462 1.44 -16.73 7.34
C GLU A 462 1.15 -17.35 5.98
N ASP A 463 1.97 -18.29 5.57
CA ASP A 463 1.81 -19.05 4.33
C ASP A 463 1.92 -20.54 4.68
N PRO A 464 0.86 -21.10 5.28
CA PRO A 464 0.83 -22.48 5.68
C PRO A 464 0.65 -23.37 4.45
N ASP A 465 1.43 -24.45 4.40
CA ASP A 465 1.23 -25.53 3.46
C ASP A 465 1.23 -25.15 1.97
N ARG A 466 2.08 -24.18 1.61
CA ARG A 466 2.33 -23.87 0.21
C ARG A 466 2.85 -25.11 -0.49
N THR A 467 2.08 -25.60 -1.42
CA THR A 467 2.35 -26.86 -2.10
C THR A 467 2.75 -26.61 -3.54
N TYR A 468 3.78 -27.31 -3.97
CA TYR A 468 4.28 -27.35 -5.33
C TYR A 468 4.45 -28.79 -5.74
N ALA A 469 3.95 -29.17 -6.93
CA ALA A 469 4.12 -30.50 -7.48
C ALA A 469 4.35 -30.42 -8.99
N THR A 470 5.25 -31.26 -9.49
CA THR A 470 5.56 -31.36 -10.93
C THR A 470 5.45 -32.81 -11.36
N LEU A 471 4.71 -33.04 -12.43
CA LEU A 471 4.70 -34.27 -13.20
C LEU A 471 5.53 -34.01 -14.45
N SER A 472 6.43 -34.91 -14.79
CA SER A 472 7.35 -34.72 -15.90
C SER A 472 7.45 -35.99 -16.73
N ASN A 473 7.28 -35.84 -18.02
CA ASN A 473 7.46 -36.92 -19.01
C ASN A 473 8.62 -36.54 -19.93
N THR A 474 9.53 -37.50 -20.20
CA THR A 474 10.61 -37.31 -21.18
C THR A 474 10.10 -37.76 -22.55
N VAL A 475 10.15 -36.86 -23.52
CA VAL A 475 9.78 -37.11 -24.90
C VAL A 475 11.04 -37.10 -25.74
N THR A 476 11.28 -38.17 -26.51
CA THR A 476 12.37 -38.25 -27.49
C THR A 476 11.79 -38.02 -28.86
N THR A 477 12.38 -37.10 -29.63
CA THR A 477 11.99 -36.84 -31.02
C THR A 477 12.90 -37.60 -31.96
N ASP A 478 12.33 -38.40 -32.87
CA ASP A 478 13.10 -38.96 -33.96
C ASP A 478 13.44 -37.83 -34.94
N ASN A 479 14.71 -37.53 -35.06
CA ASN A 479 15.35 -36.48 -35.85
C ASN A 479 14.67 -36.17 -37.21
N THR A 480 13.61 -35.42 -37.22
CA THR A 480 13.15 -34.71 -38.41
C THR A 480 13.18 -33.23 -38.13
N GLU A 481 14.05 -32.54 -38.87
CA GLU A 481 14.20 -31.09 -38.79
C GLU A 481 12.84 -30.40 -38.84
N GLY A 482 12.49 -29.64 -37.81
CA GLY A 482 11.44 -28.64 -37.83
C GLY A 482 10.12 -28.97 -37.18
N ASP A 483 9.79 -30.22 -36.81
CA ASP A 483 8.44 -30.58 -36.38
C ASP A 483 8.20 -30.55 -34.85
N ALA A 484 9.25 -30.40 -34.05
CA ALA A 484 9.17 -30.65 -32.60
C ALA A 484 8.46 -29.60 -31.79
N VAL A 485 8.28 -28.37 -32.26
CA VAL A 485 7.89 -27.26 -31.38
C VAL A 485 6.62 -26.51 -31.79
N SER A 486 6.19 -26.56 -33.05
CA SER A 486 5.23 -25.55 -33.51
C SER A 486 3.75 -25.85 -33.27
N GLY A 487 3.34 -27.05 -32.97
CA GLY A 487 1.90 -27.32 -32.92
C GLY A 487 1.37 -28.06 -31.67
N SER A 488 2.21 -28.86 -31.03
CA SER A 488 1.73 -29.82 -30.05
C SER A 488 1.88 -29.40 -28.58
N ILE A 489 2.66 -28.35 -28.30
CA ILE A 489 2.93 -27.89 -26.93
C ILE A 489 1.69 -27.35 -26.25
N TRP A 490 0.80 -26.75 -27.01
CA TRP A 490 -0.39 -26.05 -26.53
C TRP A 490 -1.68 -26.84 -26.72
N SER A 491 -1.61 -28.10 -27.12
CA SER A 491 -2.80 -28.92 -27.30
C SER A 491 -3.35 -29.35 -25.94
N PRO A 492 -4.57 -28.95 -25.59
CA PRO A 492 -5.21 -29.37 -24.33
C PRO A 492 -5.54 -30.88 -24.31
N ASN A 493 -5.48 -31.56 -25.45
CA ASN A 493 -5.90 -32.98 -25.63
C ASN A 493 -4.69 -33.93 -25.68
N LYS A 494 -3.54 -33.57 -25.18
CA LYS A 494 -2.37 -34.43 -25.23
C LYS A 494 -2.46 -35.50 -24.14
N THR A 495 -2.61 -36.76 -24.52
CA THR A 495 -2.57 -37.88 -23.60
C THR A 495 -1.11 -38.15 -23.22
N ILE A 496 -0.77 -37.94 -21.97
CA ILE A 496 0.54 -38.30 -21.42
C ILE A 496 0.47 -39.76 -21.02
N SER A 497 1.05 -40.64 -21.80
CA SER A 497 0.94 -42.09 -21.59
C SER A 497 1.79 -42.56 -20.38
N LYS A 498 2.82 -41.86 -20.00
CA LYS A 498 3.70 -42.16 -18.86
C LYS A 498 4.24 -40.86 -18.29
N THR A 499 3.90 -40.56 -17.04
CA THR A 499 4.36 -39.34 -16.37
C THR A 499 5.15 -39.74 -15.15
N TYR A 500 6.37 -39.16 -15.02
CA TYR A 500 7.21 -39.37 -13.85
C TYR A 500 7.11 -38.11 -12.99
N PRO A 501 6.52 -38.19 -11.80
CA PRO A 501 6.54 -37.06 -10.90
C PRO A 501 7.98 -36.75 -10.46
N LYS A 502 8.43 -35.54 -10.72
CA LYS A 502 9.79 -35.12 -10.32
C LYS A 502 9.92 -35.03 -8.82
N ASN A 503 9.11 -34.19 -8.24
CA ASN A 503 9.06 -33.91 -6.80
C ASN A 503 7.80 -33.15 -6.47
N ALA A 504 7.34 -33.31 -5.21
CA ALA A 504 6.44 -32.35 -4.61
C ALA A 504 7.14 -31.73 -3.40
N GLU A 505 6.84 -30.47 -3.11
CA GLU A 505 7.36 -29.74 -1.97
C GLU A 505 6.22 -29.07 -1.22
N ARG A 506 6.25 -29.13 0.11
CA ARG A 506 5.32 -28.43 0.98
C ARG A 506 6.09 -27.53 1.92
N ARG A 507 5.75 -26.23 1.90
CA ARG A 507 6.42 -25.16 2.64
C ARG A 507 5.48 -24.56 3.65
N PHE A 508 6.03 -24.22 4.80
CA PHE A 508 5.36 -23.53 5.88
C PHE A 508 6.21 -22.32 6.23
N GLN A 509 5.62 -21.16 6.17
CA GLN A 509 6.35 -19.92 6.42
C GLN A 509 5.55 -18.99 7.31
N HIS A 510 6.23 -18.42 8.31
CA HIS A 510 5.67 -17.46 9.24
C HIS A 510 6.65 -16.32 9.45
N ASN A 511 6.20 -15.10 9.16
CA ASN A 511 6.95 -13.89 9.43
C ASN A 511 6.18 -12.99 10.39
N ARG A 512 6.89 -12.39 11.33
CA ARG A 512 6.33 -11.43 12.27
C ARG A 512 7.30 -10.29 12.52
N ASP A 513 6.87 -9.08 12.18
CA ASP A 513 7.57 -7.83 12.49
C ASP A 513 6.83 -7.08 13.58
N THR A 514 7.54 -6.59 14.59
CA THR A 514 6.98 -5.76 15.65
C THR A 514 7.84 -4.52 15.83
N ASP A 515 7.22 -3.34 15.78
CA ASP A 515 7.86 -2.04 15.88
C ASP A 515 7.34 -1.24 17.07
N TRP A 516 8.25 -0.63 17.83
CA TRP A 516 7.99 0.46 18.77
C TRP A 516 8.77 1.69 18.32
N ALA A 517 8.13 2.82 18.26
CA ALA A 517 8.80 4.07 17.92
C ALA A 517 8.30 5.23 18.77
N GLY A 518 9.19 6.16 19.06
CA GLY A 518 8.89 7.42 19.72
C GLY A 518 9.53 8.58 18.96
N TYR A 519 8.80 9.69 18.84
CA TYR A 519 9.24 10.91 18.17
C TYR A 519 8.96 12.10 19.08
N ILE A 520 9.89 13.07 19.07
CA ILE A 520 9.69 14.37 19.70
C ILE A 520 10.25 15.45 18.78
N ASN A 521 9.48 16.52 18.58
CA ASN A 521 9.88 17.67 17.78
C ASN A 521 9.60 18.95 18.56
N LEU A 522 10.48 19.91 18.43
CA LEU A 522 10.39 21.26 18.97
C LEU A 522 10.42 22.23 17.79
N THR A 523 9.41 23.09 17.71
CA THR A 523 9.30 24.09 16.66
C THR A 523 9.25 25.47 17.30
N TYR A 524 10.10 26.40 16.82
CA TYR A 524 10.13 27.79 17.27
C TYR A 524 10.06 28.71 16.05
N ASN A 525 9.11 29.65 16.07
CA ASN A 525 8.89 30.61 15.01
C ASN A 525 9.49 31.97 15.40
N THR A 526 10.24 32.55 14.47
CA THR A 526 10.81 33.91 14.63
C THR A 526 10.42 34.76 13.42
N ARG A 527 10.10 36.02 13.66
CA ARG A 527 9.81 36.99 12.59
C ARG A 527 10.88 38.03 12.53
N PHE A 528 11.37 38.34 11.35
CA PHE A 528 12.38 39.36 11.07
C PHE A 528 11.71 40.45 10.21
N GLY A 529 11.31 41.55 10.85
CA GLY A 529 10.52 42.60 10.17
C GLY A 529 9.16 42.09 9.78
N ASN A 530 8.57 42.70 8.73
CA ASN A 530 7.23 42.35 8.25
C ASN A 530 7.25 41.29 7.15
N ASP A 531 8.39 40.98 6.56
CA ASP A 531 8.48 40.22 5.29
C ASP A 531 9.19 38.85 5.43
N MET A 532 9.81 38.56 6.56
CA MET A 532 10.55 37.32 6.74
C MET A 532 10.12 36.56 7.99
N GLU A 533 9.85 35.28 7.83
CA GLU A 533 9.62 34.34 8.92
C GLU A 533 10.67 33.24 8.88
N ALA A 534 11.24 32.88 10.03
CA ALA A 534 12.08 31.69 10.16
C ALA A 534 11.46 30.72 11.15
N ILE A 535 11.28 29.47 10.69
CA ILE A 535 10.78 28.34 11.47
C ILE A 535 11.96 27.43 11.78
N TRP A 536 12.34 27.40 13.05
CA TRP A 536 13.38 26.52 13.58
C TRP A 536 12.74 25.23 14.07
N LYS A 537 13.21 24.09 13.58
CA LYS A 537 12.69 22.80 13.99
C LYS A 537 13.84 21.87 14.36
N THR A 538 13.75 21.24 15.52
CA THR A 538 14.70 20.22 15.96
C THR A 538 13.92 19.07 16.57
N GLY A 539 14.47 17.89 16.53
CA GLY A 539 13.79 16.74 17.09
C GLY A 539 14.63 15.49 17.10
N GLY A 540 14.04 14.46 17.68
CA GLY A 540 14.66 13.16 17.77
C GLY A 540 13.64 12.04 17.62
N GLN A 541 14.15 10.88 17.28
CA GLN A 541 13.37 9.65 17.22
C GLN A 541 14.18 8.48 17.73
N TYR A 542 13.46 7.50 18.24
CA TYR A 542 13.98 6.16 18.50
C TYR A 542 12.99 5.11 18.01
N ARG A 543 13.51 4.10 17.29
CA ARG A 543 12.74 2.96 16.79
C ARG A 543 13.44 1.67 17.20
N ARG A 544 12.66 0.73 17.70
CA ARG A 544 13.07 -0.66 17.91
C ARG A 544 12.16 -1.55 17.09
N LYS A 545 12.76 -2.34 16.19
CA LYS A 545 12.09 -3.35 15.39
C LYS A 545 12.58 -4.73 15.78
N GLU A 546 11.66 -5.68 15.87
CA GLU A 546 11.96 -7.10 16.05
C GLU A 546 11.29 -7.90 14.94
N ARG A 547 12.05 -8.77 14.29
CA ARG A 547 11.54 -9.72 13.29
C ARG A 547 11.81 -11.13 13.74
N SER A 548 10.80 -11.99 13.57
CA SER A 548 10.90 -13.42 13.72
C SER A 548 10.46 -14.07 12.42
N ASN A 549 11.35 -14.81 11.77
CA ASN A 549 11.07 -15.53 10.54
C ASN A 549 11.25 -17.02 10.75
N ARG A 550 10.28 -17.82 10.31
CA ARG A 550 10.27 -19.28 10.39
C ARG A 550 9.94 -19.86 9.03
N TYR A 551 10.70 -20.85 8.62
CA TYR A 551 10.56 -21.48 7.32
C TYR A 551 10.83 -22.98 7.45
N TYR A 552 9.89 -23.81 7.00
CA TYR A 552 9.99 -25.26 7.03
C TYR A 552 9.59 -25.82 5.67
N SER A 553 10.36 -26.80 5.18
CA SER A 553 10.13 -27.41 3.88
C SER A 553 10.28 -28.92 3.95
N TYR A 554 9.39 -29.62 3.28
CA TYR A 554 9.37 -31.07 3.15
C TYR A 554 9.25 -31.45 1.69
N ILE A 555 10.07 -32.41 1.27
CA ILE A 555 10.09 -32.90 -0.11
C ILE A 555 9.44 -34.28 -0.14
N PHE A 556 8.63 -34.52 -1.17
CA PHE A 556 7.90 -35.76 -1.37
C PHE A 556 8.28 -36.34 -2.74
N ASN A 557 8.34 -37.67 -2.77
CA ASN A 557 8.38 -38.43 -4.01
C ASN A 557 7.11 -39.24 -4.15
N PRO A 558 6.70 -39.64 -5.36
CA PRO A 558 5.63 -40.60 -5.52
C PRO A 558 6.03 -41.95 -4.94
N ALA A 559 5.07 -42.67 -4.43
CA ALA A 559 5.25 -44.04 -3.94
C ALA A 559 5.63 -44.98 -5.08
N ASP A 560 5.00 -44.81 -6.24
CA ASP A 560 5.33 -45.52 -7.46
C ASP A 560 6.17 -44.64 -8.39
N THR A 561 7.22 -45.19 -8.96
CA THR A 561 8.13 -44.49 -9.89
C THR A 561 7.64 -44.49 -11.32
N GLU A 562 6.67 -45.32 -11.64
CA GLU A 562 6.04 -45.38 -12.97
C GLU A 562 4.51 -45.26 -12.85
N LEU A 563 3.99 -44.06 -13.09
CA LEU A 563 2.57 -43.78 -13.12
C LEU A 563 2.11 -43.64 -14.56
N THR A 564 1.08 -44.40 -14.95
CA THR A 564 0.37 -44.15 -16.20
C THR A 564 -0.86 -43.31 -15.83
N LEU A 565 -0.89 -42.09 -16.29
CA LEU A 565 -2.03 -41.21 -16.12
C LEU A 565 -2.72 -41.04 -17.45
N ASP A 566 -3.93 -41.52 -17.52
CA ASP A 566 -4.76 -41.49 -18.75
C ASP A 566 -5.45 -40.15 -18.97
N ASP A 567 -5.32 -39.23 -18.02
CA ASP A 567 -6.01 -37.96 -17.98
C ASP A 567 -5.02 -36.82 -17.74
N ASN A 568 -5.12 -35.75 -18.54
CA ASN A 568 -4.36 -34.50 -18.37
C ASN A 568 -5.04 -33.52 -17.40
N SER A 569 -6.02 -33.97 -16.63
CA SER A 569 -6.73 -33.12 -15.72
C SER A 569 -5.86 -32.75 -14.51
N LEU A 570 -6.10 -31.58 -13.95
CA LEU A 570 -5.47 -31.12 -12.71
C LEU A 570 -5.77 -32.02 -11.51
N GLU A 571 -6.85 -32.80 -11.57
CA GLU A 571 -7.27 -33.71 -10.52
C GLU A 571 -6.27 -34.85 -10.31
N GLN A 572 -5.48 -35.19 -11.32
CA GLN A 572 -4.43 -36.22 -11.24
C GLN A 572 -3.48 -36.03 -10.06
N PHE A 573 -3.14 -34.77 -9.69
CA PHE A 573 -2.23 -34.49 -8.56
C PHE A 573 -2.80 -35.00 -7.21
N GLY A 574 -4.13 -35.03 -7.08
CA GLY A 574 -4.82 -35.54 -5.88
C GLY A 574 -4.86 -37.06 -5.77
N HIS A 575 -4.61 -37.77 -6.86
CA HIS A 575 -4.68 -39.24 -6.91
C HIS A 575 -3.32 -39.93 -6.72
N ILE A 576 -2.21 -39.17 -6.73
CA ILE A 576 -0.87 -39.70 -6.56
C ILE A 576 -0.64 -40.02 -5.07
N GLU A 577 -0.15 -41.22 -4.79
CA GLU A 577 0.38 -41.56 -3.48
C GLU A 577 1.78 -40.99 -3.34
N TRP A 578 1.98 -40.18 -2.32
CA TRP A 578 3.22 -39.52 -2.01
C TRP A 578 3.92 -40.13 -0.78
N THR A 579 5.24 -40.21 -0.81
CA THR A 579 6.08 -40.57 0.33
C THR A 579 6.94 -39.38 0.76
N CYS A 580 7.07 -39.16 2.05
CA CYS A 580 7.92 -38.10 2.57
C CYS A 580 9.40 -38.48 2.41
N ARG A 581 10.09 -37.84 1.47
CA ARG A 581 11.51 -38.06 1.20
C ARG A 581 12.41 -37.45 2.28
N THR A 582 12.03 -36.29 2.78
CA THR A 582 12.76 -35.57 3.81
C THR A 582 11.96 -35.57 5.11
N PRO A 583 12.13 -36.63 5.95
CA PRO A 583 11.33 -36.76 7.17
C PRO A 583 11.65 -35.70 8.24
N TYR A 584 12.80 -35.05 8.14
CA TYR A 584 13.12 -33.86 8.91
C TYR A 584 12.94 -32.63 8.02
N SER A 585 12.39 -31.56 8.60
CA SER A 585 12.33 -30.30 7.89
C SER A 585 13.68 -29.97 7.28
N GLN A 586 13.69 -29.66 6.00
CA GLN A 586 14.83 -29.02 5.40
C GLN A 586 14.93 -27.65 6.05
N ALA A 587 15.64 -27.63 7.16
CA ALA A 587 15.85 -26.47 7.96
C ALA A 587 16.53 -25.43 7.11
N SER A 588 15.75 -24.51 6.60
CA SER A 588 16.37 -23.42 5.90
C SER A 588 16.98 -22.47 6.92
N GLN A 589 18.11 -21.92 6.56
CA GLN A 589 18.77 -20.85 7.27
C GLN A 589 17.90 -19.57 7.34
N LEU A 590 16.66 -19.63 6.86
CA LEU A 590 15.63 -18.60 7.02
C LEU A 590 14.90 -18.66 8.37
N ASN A 591 15.29 -19.60 9.27
CA ASN A 591 14.85 -19.60 10.64
C ASN A 591 15.74 -18.67 11.46
N TYR A 592 15.30 -17.41 11.65
CA TYR A 592 16.08 -16.41 12.37
C TYR A 592 15.19 -15.46 13.17
N ASP A 593 15.78 -14.89 14.21
CA ASP A 593 15.25 -13.73 14.92
C ASP A 593 16.20 -12.55 14.69
N SER A 594 15.65 -11.35 14.58
CA SER A 594 16.46 -10.16 14.37
C SER A 594 15.91 -8.95 15.12
N LYS A 595 16.80 -8.03 15.43
CA LYS A 595 16.51 -6.75 16.09
C LYS A 595 17.18 -5.61 15.36
N GLU A 596 16.47 -4.51 15.21
CA GLU A 596 17.01 -3.25 14.67
C GLU A 596 16.70 -2.12 15.62
N HIS A 597 17.70 -1.34 15.94
CA HIS A 597 17.60 -0.12 16.72
C HIS A 597 18.05 1.07 15.87
N ILE A 598 17.18 2.07 15.71
CA ILE A 598 17.47 3.29 14.98
C ILE A 598 17.23 4.47 15.91
N GLY A 599 18.32 5.20 16.23
CA GLY A 599 18.25 6.48 16.91
C GLY A 599 18.58 7.60 15.92
N GLY A 600 17.77 8.65 15.89
CA GLY A 600 17.98 9.78 14.99
C GLY A 600 17.73 11.12 15.66
N ALA A 601 18.52 12.12 15.31
CA ALA A 601 18.31 13.51 15.71
C ALA A 601 18.50 14.43 14.50
N TYR A 602 17.75 15.52 14.47
CA TYR A 602 17.86 16.50 13.39
C TYR A 602 17.68 17.93 13.89
N ALA A 603 18.19 18.86 13.08
CA ALA A 603 17.89 20.29 13.20
C ALA A 603 17.69 20.86 11.80
N MET A 604 16.74 21.77 11.64
CA MET A 604 16.49 22.44 10.38
C MET A 604 15.92 23.84 10.61
N VAL A 605 16.08 24.68 9.59
CA VAL A 605 15.48 26.01 9.52
C VAL A 605 14.75 26.17 8.20
N THR A 606 13.53 26.69 8.26
CA THR A 606 12.74 27.09 7.08
C THR A 606 12.57 28.60 7.10
N MET A 607 13.17 29.27 6.14
CA MET A 607 13.04 30.72 5.95
C MET A 607 11.99 30.99 4.87
N LYS A 608 10.98 31.76 5.20
CA LYS A 608 9.88 32.15 4.29
C LYS A 608 9.92 33.64 4.05
N SER A 609 9.69 34.01 2.80
CA SER A 609 9.54 35.39 2.35
C SER A 609 8.49 35.47 1.24
N GLN A 610 8.15 36.69 0.80
CA GLN A 610 7.27 36.90 -0.36
C GLN A 610 7.85 36.30 -1.66
N LEU A 611 9.18 36.20 -1.78
CA LEU A 611 9.87 35.64 -2.95
C LEU A 611 9.99 34.11 -2.93
N GLY A 612 9.66 33.46 -1.82
CA GLY A 612 9.74 32.02 -1.72
C GLY A 612 10.14 31.49 -0.35
N GLU A 613 10.63 30.27 -0.33
CA GLU A 613 10.97 29.51 0.89
C GLU A 613 12.29 28.78 0.70
N VAL A 614 13.15 28.81 1.72
CA VAL A 614 14.39 28.02 1.79
C VAL A 614 14.35 27.18 3.06
N ASN A 615 14.47 25.87 2.90
CA ASN A 615 14.60 24.91 4.00
C ASN A 615 15.98 24.28 3.95
N VAL A 616 16.73 24.36 5.04
CA VAL A 616 18.04 23.72 5.19
C VAL A 616 18.03 22.92 6.49
N GLY A 617 18.52 21.70 6.44
CA GLY A 617 18.54 20.83 7.60
C GLY A 617 19.66 19.80 7.56
N PHE A 618 19.91 19.25 8.72
CA PHE A 618 20.88 18.19 8.93
C PHE A 618 20.28 17.15 9.88
N ARG A 619 20.45 15.88 9.52
CA ARG A 619 20.04 14.74 10.31
C ARG A 619 21.19 13.78 10.53
N ALA A 620 21.32 13.24 11.74
CA ALA A 620 22.22 12.15 12.06
C ALA A 620 21.41 10.95 12.53
N GLU A 621 21.72 9.78 12.01
CA GLU A 621 21.07 8.52 12.39
C GLU A 621 22.11 7.47 12.78
N HIS A 622 21.86 6.75 13.86
CA HIS A 622 22.61 5.59 14.28
C HIS A 622 21.73 4.36 14.09
N THR A 623 22.25 3.36 13.38
CA THR A 623 21.57 2.09 13.13
C THR A 623 22.39 0.95 13.73
N ASN A 624 21.71 0.09 14.48
CA ASN A 624 22.27 -1.19 14.95
C ASN A 624 21.31 -2.30 14.53
N GLN A 625 21.80 -3.28 13.76
CA GLN A 625 21.06 -4.44 13.27
C GLN A 625 21.73 -5.71 13.77
N ILE A 626 20.98 -6.58 14.43
CA ILE A 626 21.45 -7.86 14.97
C ILE A 626 20.53 -8.94 14.47
N TYR A 627 21.09 -10.06 13.97
CA TYR A 627 20.33 -11.27 13.70
C TYR A 627 20.91 -12.47 14.45
N THR A 628 20.04 -13.41 14.80
CA THR A 628 20.39 -14.69 15.40
C THR A 628 19.72 -15.79 14.59
N MET A 629 20.52 -16.65 13.98
CA MET A 629 20.04 -17.81 13.24
C MET A 629 19.70 -18.94 14.20
N LEU A 630 18.53 -19.55 14.07
CA LEU A 630 18.16 -20.74 14.81
C LEU A 630 18.88 -21.99 14.27
N GLN A 631 19.18 -21.97 12.98
CA GLN A 631 19.98 -22.97 12.29
C GLN A 631 20.99 -22.27 11.37
N HIS A 632 22.22 -22.69 11.42
CA HIS A 632 23.31 -22.08 10.65
C HIS A 632 24.22 -23.13 10.03
N PHE A 633 24.90 -22.78 8.95
CA PHE A 633 25.95 -23.59 8.38
C PHE A 633 27.17 -23.63 9.30
N ARG A 634 27.88 -24.77 9.36
CA ARG A 634 29.06 -24.96 10.22
C ARG A 634 30.13 -23.87 10.07
N ASN A 635 30.22 -23.25 8.91
CA ASN A 635 31.23 -22.22 8.58
C ASN A 635 30.71 -20.78 8.69
N MET A 636 29.48 -20.58 9.16
CA MET A 636 28.86 -19.27 9.31
C MET A 636 28.50 -19.01 10.76
N GLY A 637 28.74 -17.79 11.24
CA GLY A 637 28.38 -17.40 12.60
C GLY A 637 26.87 -17.46 12.83
N GLN A 638 26.48 -17.91 14.02
CA GLN A 638 25.07 -17.94 14.43
C GLN A 638 24.49 -16.53 14.61
N VAL A 639 25.31 -15.57 14.99
CA VAL A 639 24.92 -14.18 15.24
C VAL A 639 25.71 -13.26 14.33
N GLY A 640 25.03 -12.30 13.72
CA GLY A 640 25.66 -11.21 13.00
C GLY A 640 25.15 -9.86 13.48
N GLU A 641 26.03 -8.88 13.46
CA GLU A 641 25.74 -7.51 13.91
C GLU A 641 26.36 -6.50 12.96
N GLN A 642 25.60 -5.42 12.70
CA GLN A 642 26.07 -4.23 11.98
C GLN A 642 25.68 -2.98 12.76
N SER A 643 26.65 -2.07 12.97
CA SER A 643 26.42 -0.80 13.67
C SER A 643 27.12 0.34 12.94
N TYR A 644 26.39 1.44 12.64
CA TYR A 644 26.92 2.54 11.84
C TYR A 644 26.16 3.86 12.05
N TRP A 645 26.83 4.95 11.72
CA TRP A 645 26.28 6.31 11.70
C TRP A 645 26.11 6.81 10.27
N ASP A 646 25.02 7.55 10.04
CA ASP A 646 24.73 8.24 8.80
C ASP A 646 24.47 9.74 9.05
N TYR A 647 25.02 10.56 8.17
CA TYR A 647 24.90 12.01 8.20
C TYR A 647 24.21 12.49 6.94
N LEU A 648 23.05 13.13 7.10
CA LEU A 648 22.07 13.35 6.05
C LEU A 648 21.72 14.84 5.93
N PRO A 649 22.52 15.64 5.22
CA PRO A 649 22.18 17.02 4.90
C PRO A 649 21.02 17.08 3.90
N SER A 650 20.18 18.12 4.03
CA SER A 650 19.12 18.42 3.08
C SER A 650 18.95 19.92 2.87
N ALA A 651 18.63 20.32 1.64
CA ALA A 651 18.31 21.69 1.27
C ALA A 651 17.18 21.68 0.23
N ASN A 652 16.13 22.44 0.49
CA ASN A 652 15.00 22.61 -0.44
C ASN A 652 14.78 24.12 -0.62
N ILE A 653 14.74 24.56 -1.86
CA ILE A 653 14.54 25.95 -2.25
C ILE A 653 13.29 26.00 -3.11
N LYS A 654 12.35 26.86 -2.74
CA LYS A 654 11.19 27.22 -3.53
C LYS A 654 11.25 28.71 -3.84
N TRP A 655 11.43 29.02 -5.08
CA TRP A 655 11.41 30.39 -5.57
C TRP A 655 10.08 30.67 -6.27
N THR A 656 9.43 31.77 -5.91
CA THR A 656 8.12 32.19 -6.41
C THR A 656 8.23 33.54 -7.13
N PRO A 657 8.77 33.57 -8.36
CA PRO A 657 8.96 34.83 -9.09
C PRO A 657 7.67 35.54 -9.42
N THR A 658 6.58 34.79 -9.54
CA THR A 658 5.23 35.32 -9.74
C THR A 658 4.22 34.44 -8.99
N GLN A 659 3.02 34.94 -8.75
CA GLN A 659 1.93 34.17 -8.10
C GLN A 659 1.53 32.89 -8.88
N LYS A 660 1.87 32.82 -10.18
CA LYS A 660 1.52 31.68 -11.06
C LYS A 660 2.68 30.71 -11.26
N MET A 661 3.88 30.99 -10.75
CA MET A 661 5.07 30.19 -11.02
C MET A 661 5.83 29.89 -9.75
N ASN A 662 6.14 28.61 -9.53
CA ASN A 662 7.07 28.14 -8.50
C ASN A 662 8.19 27.36 -9.16
N VAL A 663 9.43 27.66 -8.80
CA VAL A 663 10.62 26.90 -9.17
C VAL A 663 11.15 26.24 -7.91
N ARG A 664 11.35 24.92 -7.94
CA ARG A 664 11.88 24.17 -6.79
C ARG A 664 13.20 23.50 -7.14
N LEU A 665 14.14 23.61 -6.23
CA LEU A 665 15.42 22.91 -6.27
C LEU A 665 15.57 22.16 -4.94
N SER A 666 15.88 20.89 -5.00
CA SER A 666 16.05 20.04 -3.81
C SER A 666 17.36 19.28 -3.90
N TYR A 667 18.11 19.30 -2.79
CA TYR A 667 19.25 18.44 -2.55
C TYR A 667 19.05 17.72 -1.22
N TYR A 668 19.27 16.42 -1.20
CA TYR A 668 19.26 15.64 0.04
C TYR A 668 20.16 14.42 -0.11
N ARG A 669 20.75 14.02 0.99
CA ARG A 669 21.40 12.72 1.13
C ARG A 669 20.44 11.74 1.79
N SER A 670 20.35 10.54 1.25
CA SER A 670 19.54 9.45 1.77
C SER A 670 20.37 8.16 1.84
N ILE A 671 19.85 7.17 2.50
CA ILE A 671 20.47 5.86 2.65
C ILE A 671 19.51 4.77 2.24
N ASN A 672 20.05 3.60 1.91
CA ASN A 672 19.28 2.37 1.82
C ASN A 672 19.84 1.37 2.84
N ARG A 673 19.05 1.03 3.86
CA ARG A 673 19.41 0.05 4.86
C ARG A 673 19.13 -1.35 4.33
N PRO A 674 20.09 -2.29 4.43
CA PRO A 674 19.82 -3.68 4.09
C PRO A 674 18.64 -4.25 4.90
N GLY A 675 17.81 -5.04 4.25
CA GLY A 675 16.78 -5.84 4.93
C GLY A 675 17.38 -7.02 5.67
N PHE A 676 16.68 -7.55 6.68
CA PHE A 676 17.15 -8.74 7.39
C PHE A 676 17.30 -9.94 6.46
N TYR A 677 16.37 -10.11 5.53
CA TYR A 677 16.47 -11.15 4.50
C TYR A 677 17.73 -11.03 3.66
N GLU A 678 18.23 -9.82 3.42
CA GLU A 678 19.43 -9.59 2.61
C GLU A 678 20.73 -9.88 3.35
N ILE A 679 20.78 -9.68 4.69
CA ILE A 679 22.00 -9.83 5.50
C ILE A 679 22.12 -11.19 6.20
N VAL A 680 21.03 -11.92 6.41
CA VAL A 680 21.07 -13.26 7.03
C VAL A 680 21.72 -14.23 6.04
N PRO A 681 22.74 -15.00 6.43
CA PRO A 681 23.46 -15.91 5.53
C PRO A 681 22.65 -17.20 5.28
N TYR A 682 21.69 -17.13 4.40
CA TYR A 682 20.91 -18.27 3.92
C TYR A 682 21.26 -18.61 2.47
N GLN A 683 20.82 -19.77 2.02
CA GLN A 683 20.89 -20.22 0.65
C GLN A 683 19.67 -21.07 0.31
N ILE A 684 18.86 -20.63 -0.65
CA ILE A 684 17.70 -21.37 -1.13
C ILE A 684 17.72 -21.47 -2.65
N GLN A 685 17.17 -22.55 -3.17
CA GLN A 685 17.01 -22.75 -4.61
C GLN A 685 15.67 -22.17 -5.05
N GLY A 686 15.68 -21.16 -5.91
CA GLY A 686 14.53 -20.64 -6.61
C GLY A 686 14.22 -21.42 -7.90
N GLU A 687 13.22 -20.98 -8.65
CA GLU A 687 12.87 -21.61 -9.95
C GLU A 687 13.98 -21.41 -11.00
N GLU A 688 14.66 -20.28 -10.99
CA GLU A 688 15.64 -19.88 -12.03
C GLU A 688 17.04 -19.72 -11.48
N TYR A 689 17.18 -19.26 -10.23
CA TYR A 689 18.46 -18.94 -9.64
C TYR A 689 18.50 -19.31 -8.15
N GLN A 690 19.70 -19.36 -7.63
CA GLN A 690 19.92 -19.57 -6.21
C GLN A 690 19.95 -18.21 -5.48
N GLU A 691 19.10 -18.06 -4.49
CA GLU A 691 19.09 -16.88 -3.62
C GLU A 691 20.02 -17.09 -2.44
N LYS A 692 20.82 -16.08 -2.12
CA LYS A 692 21.74 -16.07 -0.97
C LYS A 692 21.69 -14.74 -0.26
N GLY A 693 21.66 -14.77 1.07
CA GLY A 693 21.92 -13.61 1.87
C GLY A 693 23.41 -13.29 1.97
N ASN A 694 23.74 -12.02 2.15
CA ASN A 694 25.12 -11.55 2.28
C ASN A 694 25.34 -10.80 3.59
N PRO A 695 25.94 -11.42 4.61
CA PRO A 695 26.19 -10.80 5.91
C PRO A 695 27.17 -9.60 5.83
N ASN A 696 27.93 -9.49 4.74
CA ASN A 696 28.84 -8.37 4.50
C ASN A 696 28.20 -7.21 3.71
N LEU A 697 26.91 -7.30 3.41
CA LEU A 697 26.19 -6.26 2.69
C LEU A 697 26.18 -4.97 3.53
N LYS A 698 26.70 -3.90 2.93
CA LYS A 698 26.75 -2.56 3.57
C LYS A 698 25.57 -1.73 3.09
N ARG A 699 25.21 -0.73 3.90
CA ARG A 699 24.26 0.30 3.47
C ARG A 699 24.76 1.04 2.23
N ALA A 700 23.85 1.41 1.35
CA ALA A 700 24.12 2.23 0.17
C ALA A 700 23.74 3.70 0.42
#